data_bd2cac35beb55c13067666a8a7137ebd
#
_entry.id   bd2cac35beb55c13067666a8a7137ebd
#
_cell.length_a   1.000
_cell.length_b   1.000
_cell.length_c   1.000
_cell.angle_alpha   90.00
_cell.angle_beta   90.00
_cell.angle_gamma   90.00
#
_symmetry.space_group_name_H-M   'P 1'
#
loop_
_entity.id
_entity.type
_entity.pdbx_description
1 polymer ?
#
loop_
_entity_poly.entity_id
_entity_poly.type
_entity_poly.pdbx_seq_one_letter_code
_entity_poly.pdbx_strand_id
1 'polypeptide(L)'
;MAELTLNSLEDIQLLQESAEVECKLACGRDGKGAVPNDMWETYSAFANTRGGVILLGIKEKRGQFTLEGIANPAPLVKNIVDTVNNPNKVSGNLLSERDVCVEVIEGKSLIRIDVPRAPRKERPIYINGNPITGSFVRRYEADQKCSADTVKQMMAEQENERDQRILEHFTIDDIEPESLRVYRQMFKDAKPQHPFLELSDQEFLRSIRAWRRDRASGIEGLTLAGLVMFGRWDALQDAFPAYSLDYQEKDDSSHRWIDRIYTDGSWSGNAFDFYRKVYRKLTADLKVSFQLSDGQRLDTSPAHEAIREALVNTLAHADFDSEDNILIEKHPDFIGFRNPGLMRIPVQEAIAGGNSQCRNPAIHQMFLNIGLSEKAGSGIPKIYSNCRSQNWQPPHLYEKHELGQTLLELRMVNILSPELHQQLVDLFGENYKQLSELKRTILVTAVTESWFNHERICSLTSEHTREVTLALSQLVSAGYLNSAGKHKGKIYHLKGIEVPTPDNDAGKSISFVASPSAAQLSLFEPEPTTLVPDLKNDAPDLVPDLKHDVPDLNRNAPESTSSFTAEDQQLWGELRAIAQPVLQQQGRKNKPDVKNIILVLCAHAAPNCLRLSDLAELLGMNTETLRRHYLSPMVKEQQLYLAFPTVPNHPEQGYTTQNNTKLD
;
A
#
# COMPACT_ATOMS: atom_id res chain seq x y z
N MET A 1 18.24 9.57 4.26
CA MET A 1 17.57 9.07 5.48
C MET A 1 18.08 9.91 6.64
N ALA A 2 17.17 10.38 7.52
CA ALA A 2 17.61 11.13 8.71
C ALA A 2 18.43 10.21 9.60
N GLU A 3 19.58 10.72 10.06
CA GLU A 3 20.49 10.00 10.96
C GLU A 3 19.81 9.79 12.32
N LEU A 4 19.08 8.69 12.48
CA LEU A 4 18.68 8.23 13.80
C LEU A 4 19.92 7.60 14.46
N THR A 5 20.56 8.29 15.36
CA THR A 5 21.63 7.75 16.19
C THR A 5 21.01 6.77 17.20
N LEU A 6 21.44 5.52 17.20
CA LEU A 6 20.94 4.51 18.13
C LEU A 6 21.68 4.68 19.47
N ASN A 7 20.94 5.07 20.50
CA ASN A 7 21.49 5.22 21.86
C ASN A 7 21.02 4.10 22.81
N SER A 8 19.90 3.44 22.47
CA SER A 8 19.28 2.38 23.27
C SER A 8 18.66 1.30 22.40
N LEU A 9 18.30 0.16 23.01
CA LEU A 9 17.53 -0.88 22.33
C LEU A 9 16.11 -0.41 21.93
N GLU A 10 15.56 0.56 22.65
CA GLU A 10 14.26 1.16 22.30
C GLU A 10 14.32 1.92 20.98
N ASP A 11 15.45 2.55 20.66
CA ASP A 11 15.64 3.25 19.39
C ASP A 11 15.56 2.30 18.19
N ILE A 12 15.84 1.01 18.36
CA ILE A 12 15.69 -0.01 17.31
C ILE A 12 14.21 -0.23 16.99
N GLN A 13 13.32 -0.24 17.98
CA GLN A 13 11.89 -0.36 17.78
C GLN A 13 11.34 0.86 17.03
N LEU A 14 11.82 2.06 17.40
CA LEU A 14 11.47 3.30 16.69
C LEU A 14 11.98 3.27 15.23
N LEU A 15 13.17 2.74 15.00
CA LEU A 15 13.73 2.59 13.66
C LEU A 15 12.89 1.61 12.81
N GLN A 16 12.39 0.52 13.40
CA GLN A 16 11.54 -0.44 12.71
C GLN A 16 10.20 0.13 12.23
N GLU A 17 9.68 1.17 12.86
CA GLU A 17 8.47 1.85 12.38
C GLU A 17 8.71 2.71 11.14
N SER A 18 9.95 3.17 10.92
CA SER A 18 10.33 4.07 9.83
C SER A 18 11.13 3.43 8.70
N ALA A 19 11.83 2.33 8.98
CA ALA A 19 12.70 1.65 8.02
C ALA A 19 12.55 0.13 8.14
N GLU A 20 12.87 -0.58 7.05
CA GLU A 20 13.10 -2.03 7.14
C GLU A 20 14.39 -2.27 7.94
N VAL A 21 14.30 -3.03 9.01
CA VAL A 21 15.44 -3.33 9.88
C VAL A 21 15.61 -4.84 9.99
N GLU A 22 16.84 -5.28 9.81
CA GLU A 22 17.23 -6.68 10.03
C GLU A 22 18.34 -6.76 11.05
N CYS A 23 18.10 -7.47 12.16
CA CYS A 23 19.08 -7.68 13.21
C CYS A 23 19.74 -9.04 13.06
N LYS A 24 21.08 -9.08 13.03
CA LYS A 24 21.84 -10.32 12.89
C LYS A 24 22.95 -10.45 13.92
N LEU A 25 23.15 -11.69 14.37
CA LEU A 25 24.23 -12.04 15.27
C LEU A 25 25.55 -12.15 14.49
N ALA A 26 26.58 -11.45 14.87
CA ALA A 26 27.89 -11.47 14.23
C ALA A 26 28.99 -12.08 15.11
N CYS A 27 28.67 -13.09 15.91
CA CYS A 27 29.63 -13.68 16.89
C CYS A 27 30.70 -14.54 16.23
N GLY A 28 30.46 -15.14 15.08
CA GLY A 28 31.36 -16.15 14.51
C GLY A 28 31.41 -17.46 15.32
N ARG A 29 32.07 -18.49 14.78
CA ARG A 29 32.23 -19.79 15.47
C ARG A 29 33.26 -19.75 16.59
N ASP A 30 34.20 -18.85 16.50
CA ASP A 30 35.33 -18.67 17.45
C ASP A 30 35.16 -17.52 18.43
N GLY A 31 33.97 -16.87 18.43
CA GLY A 31 33.69 -15.72 19.30
C GLY A 31 34.40 -14.43 18.89
N LYS A 32 35.19 -14.42 17.79
CA LYS A 32 35.94 -13.25 17.34
C LYS A 32 35.12 -12.35 16.42
N GLY A 33 33.97 -12.82 15.97
CA GLY A 33 33.06 -12.15 15.04
C GLY A 33 33.22 -12.64 13.60
N ALA A 34 32.09 -12.82 12.92
CA ALA A 34 32.04 -13.11 11.49
C ALA A 34 30.79 -12.50 10.89
N VAL A 35 30.90 -12.04 9.64
CA VAL A 35 29.76 -11.58 8.85
C VAL A 35 28.88 -12.80 8.55
N PRO A 36 27.58 -12.81 8.93
CA PRO A 36 26.69 -13.91 8.62
C PRO A 36 26.50 -14.05 7.10
N ASN A 37 26.49 -15.28 6.59
CA ASN A 37 26.34 -15.52 5.14
C ASN A 37 25.00 -15.03 4.59
N ASP A 38 23.93 -15.14 5.37
CA ASP A 38 22.58 -14.69 5.05
C ASP A 38 22.42 -13.15 5.05
N MET A 39 23.42 -12.41 5.55
CA MET A 39 23.45 -10.95 5.43
C MET A 39 23.43 -10.49 3.97
N TRP A 40 24.05 -11.24 3.06
CA TRP A 40 24.11 -10.89 1.65
C TRP A 40 22.78 -11.10 0.93
N GLU A 41 21.97 -12.06 1.38
CA GLU A 41 20.59 -12.23 0.92
C GLU A 41 19.75 -11.02 1.34
N THR A 42 19.90 -10.55 2.59
CA THR A 42 19.25 -9.33 3.07
C THR A 42 19.74 -8.08 2.33
N TYR A 43 21.04 -7.96 2.06
CA TYR A 43 21.57 -6.86 1.24
C TYR A 43 20.90 -6.82 -0.14
N SER A 44 20.84 -7.97 -0.83
CA SER A 44 20.16 -8.09 -2.12
C SER A 44 18.67 -7.72 -1.99
N ALA A 45 17.99 -8.24 -0.97
CA ALA A 45 16.57 -8.01 -0.76
C ALA A 45 16.25 -6.53 -0.51
N PHE A 46 17.03 -5.86 0.34
CA PHE A 46 16.88 -4.42 0.61
C PHE A 46 17.18 -3.58 -0.63
N ALA A 47 18.29 -3.86 -1.31
CA ALA A 47 18.69 -3.15 -2.52
C ALA A 47 17.64 -3.25 -3.64
N ASN A 48 17.01 -4.41 -3.80
CA ASN A 48 15.99 -4.64 -4.83
C ASN A 48 14.59 -4.16 -4.45
N THR A 49 14.35 -3.76 -3.19
CA THR A 49 13.01 -3.36 -2.73
C THR A 49 12.97 -1.87 -2.36
N ARG A 50 13.10 -1.52 -1.10
CA ARG A 50 12.95 -0.14 -0.59
C ARG A 50 14.23 0.40 0.06
N GLY A 51 15.28 -0.41 0.12
CA GLY A 51 16.39 -0.18 1.03
C GLY A 51 16.06 -0.66 2.44
N GLY A 52 16.99 -0.51 3.38
CA GLY A 52 16.81 -0.89 4.78
C GLY A 52 18.08 -0.76 5.59
N VAL A 53 18.02 -1.13 6.87
CA VAL A 53 19.12 -1.07 7.81
C VAL A 53 19.43 -2.48 8.33
N ILE A 54 20.68 -2.90 8.21
CA ILE A 54 21.18 -4.14 8.79
C ILE A 54 21.98 -3.80 10.05
N LEU A 55 21.60 -4.38 11.18
CA LEU A 55 22.28 -4.22 12.46
C LEU A 55 22.99 -5.53 12.84
N LEU A 56 24.32 -5.50 12.90
CA LEU A 56 25.12 -6.64 13.31
C LEU A 56 25.53 -6.53 14.79
N GLY A 57 25.44 -7.63 15.52
CA GLY A 57 25.73 -7.71 16.94
C GLY A 57 24.50 -7.71 17.83
N ILE A 58 23.32 -7.80 17.24
CA ILE A 58 22.05 -7.92 17.93
C ILE A 58 21.43 -9.28 17.64
N LYS A 59 20.91 -9.91 18.68
CA LYS A 59 20.12 -11.14 18.57
C LYS A 59 18.65 -10.79 18.70
N GLU A 60 17.88 -11.17 17.72
CA GLU A 60 16.43 -11.12 17.77
C GLU A 60 15.86 -12.52 18.06
N LYS A 61 14.95 -12.59 19.01
CA LYS A 61 14.19 -13.80 19.29
C LYS A 61 12.76 -13.45 19.67
N ARG A 62 11.79 -13.78 18.82
CA ARG A 62 10.35 -13.54 19.03
C ARG A 62 10.02 -12.07 19.30
N GLY A 63 10.66 -11.16 18.55
CA GLY A 63 10.46 -9.71 18.70
C GLY A 63 11.14 -9.08 19.91
N GLN A 64 11.98 -9.85 20.64
CA GLN A 64 12.84 -9.32 21.71
C GLN A 64 14.26 -9.20 21.21
N PHE A 65 14.83 -8.01 21.38
CA PHE A 65 16.21 -7.70 21.03
C PHE A 65 17.11 -7.94 22.24
N THR A 66 18.24 -8.60 22.00
CA THR A 66 19.30 -8.75 22.97
C THR A 66 20.60 -8.23 22.37
N LEU A 67 21.20 -7.28 23.02
CA LEU A 67 22.50 -6.72 22.64
C LEU A 67 23.62 -7.68 23.00
N GLU A 68 24.19 -8.35 22.02
CA GLU A 68 25.35 -9.23 22.21
C GLU A 68 26.65 -8.44 21.99
N GLY A 69 26.68 -7.53 21.03
CA GLY A 69 27.82 -6.71 20.66
C GLY A 69 28.86 -7.45 19.82
N ILE A 70 29.84 -6.70 19.35
CA ILE A 70 30.96 -7.18 18.52
C ILE A 70 32.25 -6.75 19.21
N ALA A 71 33.09 -7.72 19.64
CA ALA A 71 34.31 -7.44 20.36
C ALA A 71 35.34 -6.63 19.54
N ASN A 72 35.47 -6.92 18.26
CA ASN A 72 36.34 -6.19 17.35
C ASN A 72 35.62 -5.90 16.00
N PRO A 73 34.98 -4.75 15.84
CA PRO A 73 34.21 -4.44 14.62
C PRO A 73 35.06 -4.13 13.39
N ALA A 74 36.29 -3.61 13.55
CA ALA A 74 37.09 -3.14 12.42
C ALA A 74 37.42 -4.21 11.36
N PRO A 75 37.80 -5.45 11.69
CA PRO A 75 37.99 -6.51 10.71
C PRO A 75 36.70 -6.91 9.99
N LEU A 76 35.54 -6.82 10.67
CA LEU A 76 34.24 -7.12 10.07
C LEU A 76 33.84 -6.04 9.06
N VAL A 77 34.00 -4.78 9.42
CA VAL A 77 33.76 -3.65 8.49
C VAL A 77 34.62 -3.82 7.23
N LYS A 78 35.92 -4.13 7.40
CA LYS A 78 36.80 -4.41 6.25
C LYS A 78 36.28 -5.57 5.41
N ASN A 79 35.88 -6.68 6.02
CA ASN A 79 35.34 -7.85 5.32
C ASN A 79 34.05 -7.49 4.54
N ILE A 80 33.16 -6.68 5.13
CA ILE A 80 31.94 -6.20 4.45
C ILE A 80 32.31 -5.41 3.20
N VAL A 81 33.21 -4.44 3.33
CA VAL A 81 33.66 -3.59 2.22
C VAL A 81 34.37 -4.42 1.15
N ASP A 82 35.25 -5.33 1.52
CA ASP A 82 35.95 -6.21 0.58
C ASP A 82 34.98 -7.14 -0.18
N THR A 83 33.94 -7.64 0.50
CA THR A 83 32.96 -8.56 -0.07
C THR A 83 31.99 -7.83 -1.02
N VAL A 84 31.48 -6.65 -0.65
CA VAL A 84 30.56 -5.89 -1.51
C VAL A 84 31.24 -5.38 -2.76
N ASN A 85 32.57 -5.17 -2.73
CA ASN A 85 33.37 -4.78 -3.87
C ASN A 85 33.79 -5.99 -4.76
N ASN A 86 33.47 -7.22 -4.36
CA ASN A 86 33.78 -8.39 -5.14
C ASN A 86 32.60 -8.79 -6.05
N PRO A 87 32.68 -8.56 -7.39
CA PRO A 87 31.56 -8.81 -8.31
C PRO A 87 31.17 -10.30 -8.41
N ASN A 88 32.04 -11.22 -8.00
CA ASN A 88 31.69 -12.64 -7.92
C ASN A 88 30.83 -12.96 -6.67
N LYS A 89 30.79 -12.07 -5.69
CA LYS A 89 30.02 -12.22 -4.47
C LYS A 89 28.75 -11.40 -4.49
N VAL A 90 28.84 -10.13 -4.86
CA VAL A 90 27.73 -9.19 -4.95
C VAL A 90 27.84 -8.43 -6.27
N SER A 91 26.77 -8.38 -7.04
CA SER A 91 26.77 -7.81 -8.40
C SER A 91 26.99 -6.30 -8.46
N GLY A 92 26.69 -5.58 -7.37
CA GLY A 92 26.83 -4.12 -7.29
C GLY A 92 27.05 -3.62 -5.89
N ASN A 93 27.99 -2.70 -5.72
CA ASN A 93 28.22 -1.99 -4.47
C ASN A 93 27.42 -0.69 -4.45
N LEU A 94 26.44 -0.62 -3.54
CA LEU A 94 25.61 0.57 -3.32
C LEU A 94 26.05 1.37 -2.09
N LEU A 95 27.01 0.83 -1.29
CA LEU A 95 27.42 1.41 -0.03
C LEU A 95 28.52 2.46 -0.24
N SER A 96 28.36 3.59 0.39
CA SER A 96 29.39 4.58 0.62
C SER A 96 30.06 4.38 1.98
N GLU A 97 31.15 5.10 2.25
CA GLU A 97 31.83 5.05 3.56
C GLU A 97 30.90 5.46 4.73
N ARG A 98 29.87 6.25 4.46
CA ARG A 98 28.90 6.71 5.49
C ARG A 98 27.84 5.68 5.81
N ASP A 99 27.62 4.71 4.93
CA ASP A 99 26.56 3.72 5.04
C ASP A 99 26.98 2.50 5.89
N VAL A 100 28.26 2.42 6.29
CA VAL A 100 28.76 1.36 7.17
C VAL A 100 29.46 2.03 8.37
N CYS A 101 28.78 2.06 9.49
CA CYS A 101 29.29 2.71 10.70
C CYS A 101 29.28 1.77 11.91
N VAL A 102 30.18 2.08 12.87
CA VAL A 102 30.22 1.39 14.16
C VAL A 102 29.54 2.29 15.17
N GLU A 103 28.47 1.79 15.78
CA GLU A 103 27.75 2.44 16.86
C GLU A 103 28.03 1.75 18.18
N VAL A 104 27.88 2.48 19.28
CA VAL A 104 28.08 1.94 20.64
C VAL A 104 26.80 2.15 21.44
N ILE A 105 26.13 1.06 21.80
CA ILE A 105 24.95 1.05 22.65
C ILE A 105 25.29 0.31 23.95
N GLU A 106 25.03 0.92 25.10
CA GLU A 106 25.29 0.32 26.43
C GLU A 106 26.72 -0.24 26.58
N GLY A 107 27.71 0.44 25.96
CA GLY A 107 29.12 0.02 26.02
C GLY A 107 29.48 -1.15 25.09
N LYS A 108 28.59 -1.63 24.25
CA LYS A 108 28.82 -2.69 23.26
C LYS A 108 28.82 -2.12 21.85
N SER A 109 29.81 -2.52 21.05
CA SER A 109 29.91 -2.08 19.65
C SER A 109 29.00 -2.88 18.75
N LEU A 110 28.34 -2.20 17.84
CA LEU A 110 27.50 -2.72 16.75
C LEU A 110 28.00 -2.23 15.40
N ILE A 111 27.67 -2.94 14.33
CA ILE A 111 27.86 -2.43 12.97
C ILE A 111 26.47 -2.17 12.37
N ARG A 112 26.25 -0.93 11.96
CA ARG A 112 25.08 -0.50 11.20
C ARG A 112 25.45 -0.39 9.74
N ILE A 113 24.60 -0.95 8.86
CA ILE A 113 24.74 -0.89 7.41
C ILE A 113 23.43 -0.34 6.85
N ASP A 114 23.48 0.87 6.31
CA ASP A 114 22.36 1.50 5.64
C ASP A 114 22.38 1.12 4.16
N VAL A 115 21.50 0.21 3.75
CA VAL A 115 21.42 -0.28 2.36
C VAL A 115 20.42 0.58 1.59
N PRO A 116 20.86 1.39 0.60
CA PRO A 116 19.94 2.15 -0.21
C PRO A 116 19.21 1.26 -1.23
N ARG A 117 18.02 1.71 -1.68
CA ARG A 117 17.37 1.11 -2.85
C ARG A 117 18.27 1.29 -4.07
N ALA A 118 18.56 0.22 -4.79
CA ALA A 118 19.35 0.28 -6.00
C ALA A 118 18.69 1.10 -7.11
N PRO A 119 19.43 1.92 -7.83
CA PRO A 119 18.95 2.53 -9.06
C PRO A 119 18.42 1.48 -10.03
N ARG A 120 17.36 1.77 -10.79
CA ARG A 120 16.74 0.81 -11.71
C ARG A 120 17.71 0.17 -12.71
N LYS A 121 18.74 0.91 -13.14
CA LYS A 121 19.75 0.44 -14.08
C LYS A 121 20.71 -0.61 -13.48
N GLU A 122 20.78 -0.69 -12.16
CA GLU A 122 21.63 -1.62 -11.44
C GLU A 122 20.87 -2.84 -10.92
N ARG A 123 19.51 -2.76 -10.89
CA ARG A 123 18.68 -3.89 -10.47
C ARG A 123 18.56 -4.95 -11.57
N PRO A 124 18.56 -6.25 -11.23
CA PRO A 124 18.62 -6.76 -9.86
C PRO A 124 20.05 -6.74 -9.29
N ILE A 125 20.17 -6.40 -8.00
CA ILE A 125 21.36 -6.70 -7.21
C ILE A 125 21.25 -8.16 -6.79
N TYR A 126 22.27 -8.96 -7.13
CA TYR A 126 22.28 -10.40 -6.86
C TYR A 126 23.62 -10.85 -6.28
N ILE A 127 23.59 -12.02 -5.64
CA ILE A 127 24.77 -12.65 -5.02
C ILE A 127 25.20 -13.88 -5.80
N ASN A 128 26.48 -14.27 -5.59
CA ASN A 128 27.05 -15.50 -6.14
C ASN A 128 27.01 -15.62 -7.68
N GLY A 129 27.10 -14.51 -8.39
CA GLY A 129 27.33 -14.43 -9.84
C GLY A 129 26.16 -14.83 -10.74
N ASN A 130 24.98 -15.16 -10.20
CA ASN A 130 23.82 -15.55 -11.00
C ASN A 130 22.57 -14.77 -10.60
N PRO A 131 21.99 -13.92 -11.47
CA PRO A 131 20.82 -13.11 -11.16
C PRO A 131 19.56 -13.94 -10.88
N ILE A 132 19.34 -15.05 -11.56
CA ILE A 132 18.13 -15.88 -11.38
C ILE A 132 18.12 -16.60 -10.04
N THR A 133 19.29 -17.02 -9.56
CA THR A 133 19.39 -17.78 -8.32
C THR A 133 19.83 -16.95 -7.12
N GLY A 134 20.40 -15.77 -7.35
CA GLY A 134 21.01 -14.92 -6.32
C GLY A 134 20.27 -13.61 -6.06
N SER A 135 19.14 -13.33 -6.72
CA SER A 135 18.35 -12.14 -6.46
C SER A 135 17.29 -12.40 -5.40
N PHE A 136 17.16 -11.46 -4.46
CA PHE A 136 16.20 -11.49 -3.38
C PHE A 136 15.40 -10.19 -3.33
N VAL A 137 14.18 -10.26 -2.79
CA VAL A 137 13.30 -9.11 -2.51
C VAL A 137 12.78 -9.22 -1.09
N ARG A 138 12.55 -8.09 -0.44
CA ARG A 138 11.90 -8.05 0.87
C ARG A 138 10.39 -8.10 0.69
N ARG A 139 9.76 -9.15 1.18
CA ARG A 139 8.30 -9.26 1.25
C ARG A 139 7.90 -9.55 2.69
N TYR A 140 7.05 -8.67 3.22
CA TYR A 140 6.77 -8.65 4.66
C TYR A 140 8.08 -8.55 5.46
N GLU A 141 8.33 -9.46 6.36
CA GLU A 141 9.55 -9.50 7.19
C GLU A 141 10.59 -10.53 6.70
N ALA A 142 10.41 -11.09 5.50
CA ALA A 142 11.27 -12.15 4.98
C ALA A 142 12.01 -11.76 3.70
N ASP A 143 13.26 -12.22 3.60
CA ASP A 143 14.06 -12.15 2.38
C ASP A 143 13.64 -13.33 1.48
N GLN A 144 12.88 -13.02 0.42
CA GLN A 144 12.38 -14.01 -0.51
C GLN A 144 13.20 -14.01 -1.79
N LYS A 145 13.56 -15.21 -2.25
CA LYS A 145 14.20 -15.37 -3.54
C LYS A 145 13.25 -14.95 -4.66
N CYS A 146 13.74 -14.14 -5.60
CA CYS A 146 12.96 -13.71 -6.76
C CYS A 146 12.57 -14.88 -7.65
N SER A 147 11.39 -14.82 -8.24
CA SER A 147 11.03 -15.67 -9.39
C SER A 147 11.85 -15.26 -10.61
N ALA A 148 11.99 -16.17 -11.58
CA ALA A 148 12.66 -15.85 -12.84
C ALA A 148 11.97 -14.67 -13.56
N ASP A 149 10.66 -14.55 -13.46
CA ASP A 149 9.89 -13.49 -14.11
C ASP A 149 10.11 -12.13 -13.41
N THR A 150 10.19 -12.10 -12.08
CA THR A 150 10.59 -10.89 -11.35
C THR A 150 11.98 -10.41 -11.75
N VAL A 151 12.94 -11.33 -11.92
CA VAL A 151 14.29 -10.99 -12.38
C VAL A 151 14.28 -10.44 -13.82
N LYS A 152 13.55 -11.09 -14.74
CA LYS A 152 13.38 -10.59 -16.12
C LYS A 152 12.76 -9.20 -16.15
N GLN A 153 11.73 -8.96 -15.32
CA GLN A 153 11.10 -7.65 -15.20
C GLN A 153 12.08 -6.59 -14.72
N MET A 154 12.88 -6.86 -13.67
CA MET A 154 13.91 -5.92 -13.21
C MET A 154 14.95 -5.62 -14.31
N MET A 155 15.37 -6.63 -15.11
CA MET A 155 16.27 -6.43 -16.23
C MET A 155 15.61 -5.60 -17.34
N ALA A 156 14.36 -5.88 -17.68
CA ALA A 156 13.62 -5.10 -18.68
C ALA A 156 13.45 -3.64 -18.26
N GLU A 157 13.32 -3.37 -16.94
CA GLU A 157 13.26 -2.01 -16.40
C GLU A 157 14.55 -1.20 -16.60
N GLN A 158 15.69 -1.82 -16.85
CA GLN A 158 16.95 -1.11 -17.17
C GLN A 158 16.86 -0.34 -18.48
N GLU A 159 16.00 -0.76 -19.41
CA GLU A 159 15.83 -0.10 -20.70
C GLU A 159 15.15 1.26 -20.54
N ASN A 160 15.66 2.28 -21.26
CA ASN A 160 15.17 3.65 -21.16
C ASN A 160 13.95 3.93 -22.04
N GLU A 161 13.82 3.25 -23.18
CA GLU A 161 12.89 3.59 -24.26
C GLU A 161 12.07 2.36 -24.71
N ARG A 162 11.55 1.60 -23.73
CA ARG A 162 10.74 0.39 -24.01
C ARG A 162 9.52 0.69 -24.87
N ASP A 163 8.91 1.85 -24.70
CA ASP A 163 7.73 2.27 -25.45
C ASP A 163 8.04 2.62 -26.93
N GLN A 164 9.31 2.74 -27.30
CA GLN A 164 9.74 2.96 -28.68
C GLN A 164 10.16 1.67 -29.41
N ARG A 165 10.01 0.50 -28.76
CA ARG A 165 10.22 -0.77 -29.46
C ARG A 165 9.21 -0.92 -30.59
N ILE A 166 9.68 -1.41 -31.74
CA ILE A 166 8.83 -1.72 -32.88
C ILE A 166 8.08 -3.02 -32.58
N LEU A 167 6.78 -3.02 -32.80
CA LEU A 167 5.95 -4.22 -32.72
C LEU A 167 5.96 -4.90 -34.09
N GLU A 168 6.46 -6.13 -34.16
CA GLU A 168 6.54 -6.88 -35.40
C GLU A 168 5.15 -7.22 -35.91
N HIS A 169 4.95 -7.06 -37.22
CA HIS A 169 3.71 -7.35 -37.94
C HIS A 169 2.54 -6.37 -37.69
N PHE A 170 2.72 -5.30 -36.86
CA PHE A 170 1.71 -4.24 -36.72
C PHE A 170 1.94 -3.13 -37.74
N THR A 171 0.84 -2.70 -38.36
CA THR A 171 0.83 -1.76 -39.46
C THR A 171 0.00 -0.50 -39.15
N ILE A 172 -0.14 0.38 -40.11
CA ILE A 172 -0.99 1.56 -39.96
C ILE A 172 -2.50 1.20 -39.89
N ASP A 173 -2.89 0.03 -40.41
CA ASP A 173 -4.26 -0.46 -40.38
C ASP A 173 -4.71 -0.87 -38.94
N ASP A 174 -3.75 -1.08 -38.05
CA ASP A 174 -4.01 -1.38 -36.63
C ASP A 174 -4.32 -0.12 -35.79
N ILE A 175 -4.25 1.06 -36.41
CA ILE A 175 -4.57 2.33 -35.77
C ILE A 175 -6.07 2.65 -35.94
N GLU A 176 -6.68 3.19 -34.90
CA GLU A 176 -8.01 3.77 -34.94
C GLU A 176 -7.97 5.13 -35.64
N PRO A 177 -8.55 5.26 -36.84
CA PRO A 177 -8.43 6.49 -37.64
C PRO A 177 -9.03 7.72 -36.95
N GLU A 178 -10.11 7.54 -36.20
CA GLU A 178 -10.79 8.65 -35.51
C GLU A 178 -9.90 9.17 -34.33
N SER A 179 -9.23 8.29 -33.60
CA SER A 179 -8.30 8.68 -32.55
C SER A 179 -7.15 9.54 -33.11
N LEU A 180 -6.57 9.12 -34.23
CA LEU A 180 -5.50 9.86 -34.90
C LEU A 180 -6.01 11.21 -35.43
N ARG A 181 -7.20 11.24 -36.07
CA ARG A 181 -7.82 12.47 -36.59
C ARG A 181 -8.02 13.51 -35.47
N VAL A 182 -8.59 13.09 -34.35
CA VAL A 182 -8.83 13.98 -33.20
C VAL A 182 -7.51 14.44 -32.59
N TYR A 183 -6.52 13.55 -32.47
CA TYR A 183 -5.20 13.92 -31.96
C TYR A 183 -4.53 14.98 -32.87
N ARG A 184 -4.57 14.82 -34.19
CA ARG A 184 -4.06 15.81 -35.16
C ARG A 184 -4.77 17.16 -35.01
N GLN A 185 -6.08 17.17 -34.75
CA GLN A 185 -6.81 18.42 -34.50
C GLN A 185 -6.32 19.09 -33.20
N MET A 186 -6.20 18.34 -32.10
CA MET A 186 -5.66 18.88 -30.83
C MET A 186 -4.21 19.37 -30.98
N PHE A 187 -3.41 18.68 -31.80
CA PHE A 187 -2.05 19.11 -32.12
C PHE A 187 -2.04 20.44 -32.87
N LYS A 188 -2.95 20.61 -33.84
CA LYS A 188 -3.15 21.88 -34.57
C LYS A 188 -3.57 23.00 -33.64
N ASP A 189 -4.50 22.73 -32.72
CA ASP A 189 -4.98 23.74 -31.77
C ASP A 189 -3.85 24.18 -30.80
N ALA A 190 -3.01 23.24 -30.34
CA ALA A 190 -1.88 23.53 -29.49
C ALA A 190 -0.69 24.19 -30.24
N LYS A 191 -0.49 23.86 -31.52
CA LYS A 191 0.65 24.30 -32.34
C LYS A 191 0.19 24.63 -33.79
N PRO A 192 -0.51 25.75 -34.03
CA PRO A 192 -1.19 26.05 -35.30
C PRO A 192 -0.28 26.15 -36.53
N GLN A 193 1.00 26.43 -36.34
CA GLN A 193 1.96 26.63 -37.46
C GLN A 193 3.07 25.55 -37.50
N HIS A 194 2.82 24.41 -36.86
CA HIS A 194 3.86 23.38 -36.79
C HIS A 194 3.98 22.61 -38.10
N PRO A 195 5.22 22.39 -38.65
CA PRO A 195 5.42 21.72 -39.93
C PRO A 195 4.82 20.31 -40.04
N PHE A 196 4.63 19.63 -38.89
CA PHE A 196 4.06 18.27 -38.87
C PHE A 196 2.59 18.22 -39.33
N LEU A 197 1.90 19.36 -39.39
CA LEU A 197 0.50 19.41 -39.81
C LEU A 197 0.31 19.06 -41.28
N GLU A 198 1.33 19.35 -42.12
CA GLU A 198 1.32 19.10 -43.57
C GLU A 198 1.77 17.67 -43.93
N LEU A 199 2.22 16.87 -42.96
CA LEU A 199 2.69 15.51 -43.21
C LEU A 199 1.53 14.53 -43.41
N SER A 200 1.80 13.48 -44.21
CA SER A 200 0.92 12.32 -44.29
C SER A 200 0.78 11.66 -42.90
N ASP A 201 -0.23 10.83 -42.71
CA ASP A 201 -0.50 10.18 -41.42
C ASP A 201 0.71 9.34 -40.95
N GLN A 202 1.34 8.58 -41.84
CA GLN A 202 2.53 7.78 -41.50
C GLN A 202 3.73 8.65 -41.14
N GLU A 203 4.00 9.74 -41.89
CA GLU A 203 5.08 10.67 -41.58
C GLU A 203 4.82 11.44 -40.28
N PHE A 204 3.56 11.81 -40.04
CA PHE A 204 3.13 12.41 -38.77
C PHE A 204 3.39 11.48 -37.59
N LEU A 205 2.93 10.22 -37.70
CA LEU A 205 3.16 9.19 -36.66
C LEU A 205 4.65 8.96 -36.41
N ARG A 206 5.48 8.97 -37.46
CA ARG A 206 6.94 8.90 -37.33
C ARG A 206 7.50 10.10 -36.58
N SER A 207 7.01 11.29 -36.88
CA SER A 207 7.48 12.54 -36.26
C SER A 207 7.12 12.66 -34.78
N ILE A 208 6.01 12.04 -34.34
CA ILE A 208 5.60 11.97 -32.93
C ILE A 208 6.04 10.70 -32.21
N ARG A 209 6.92 9.87 -32.84
CA ARG A 209 7.46 8.60 -32.32
C ARG A 209 6.46 7.46 -32.15
N ALA A 210 5.28 7.57 -32.75
CA ALA A 210 4.31 6.49 -32.80
C ALA A 210 4.70 5.42 -33.86
N TRP A 211 5.52 5.79 -34.84
CA TRP A 211 6.09 4.95 -35.86
C TRP A 211 7.60 5.11 -35.87
N ARG A 212 8.35 4.02 -36.06
CA ARG A 212 9.82 4.06 -36.04
C ARG A 212 10.41 3.17 -37.14
N ARG A 213 11.58 3.57 -37.63
CA ARG A 213 12.46 2.70 -38.41
C ARG A 213 13.73 2.47 -37.61
N ASP A 214 14.01 1.21 -37.29
CA ASP A 214 15.31 0.83 -36.75
C ASP A 214 16.40 0.93 -37.83
N ARG A 215 17.38 1.75 -37.56
CA ARG A 215 18.45 2.01 -38.53
C ARG A 215 19.46 0.83 -38.65
N ALA A 216 19.57 0.01 -37.62
CA ALA A 216 20.50 -1.12 -37.59
C ALA A 216 19.93 -2.33 -38.35
N SER A 217 18.67 -2.69 -38.08
CA SER A 217 18.00 -3.83 -38.70
C SER A 217 17.26 -3.47 -40.01
N GLY A 218 16.95 -2.18 -40.22
CA GLY A 218 16.09 -1.71 -41.30
C GLY A 218 14.60 -1.97 -41.10
N ILE A 219 14.20 -2.61 -39.99
CA ILE A 219 12.80 -2.88 -39.66
C ILE A 219 12.10 -1.56 -39.41
N GLU A 220 10.90 -1.43 -39.94
CA GLU A 220 10.05 -0.27 -39.78
C GLU A 220 8.63 -0.71 -39.39
N GLY A 221 8.00 -0.01 -38.44
CA GLY A 221 6.67 -0.38 -37.98
C GLY A 221 6.16 0.51 -36.85
N LEU A 222 4.97 0.16 -36.38
CA LEU A 222 4.30 0.78 -35.24
C LEU A 222 5.10 0.52 -33.97
N THR A 223 5.25 1.56 -33.15
CA THR A 223 5.89 1.41 -31.84
C THR A 223 4.86 0.98 -30.80
N LEU A 224 5.32 0.44 -29.65
CA LEU A 224 4.46 0.20 -28.50
C LEU A 224 3.68 1.48 -28.15
N ALA A 225 4.35 2.63 -28.08
CA ALA A 225 3.70 3.92 -27.78
C ALA A 225 2.63 4.27 -28.81
N GLY A 226 2.88 4.02 -30.10
CA GLY A 226 1.92 4.27 -31.17
C GLY A 226 0.67 3.42 -31.04
N LEU A 227 0.84 2.12 -30.77
CA LEU A 227 -0.27 1.19 -30.61
C LEU A 227 -1.08 1.55 -29.34
N VAL A 228 -0.42 1.76 -28.20
CA VAL A 228 -1.10 2.14 -26.94
C VAL A 228 -1.88 3.44 -27.09
N MET A 229 -1.34 4.43 -27.79
CA MET A 229 -1.98 5.74 -27.94
C MET A 229 -3.12 5.74 -28.98
N PHE A 230 -3.00 4.96 -30.05
CA PHE A 230 -3.91 5.07 -31.19
C PHE A 230 -4.44 3.74 -31.69
N GLY A 231 -4.06 2.63 -31.08
CA GLY A 231 -4.44 1.30 -31.56
C GLY A 231 -5.93 1.03 -31.51
N ARG A 232 -6.36 0.12 -32.37
CA ARG A 232 -7.68 -0.50 -32.32
C ARG A 232 -7.72 -1.57 -31.23
N TRP A 233 -8.90 -1.87 -30.74
CA TRP A 233 -9.10 -2.82 -29.66
C TRP A 233 -8.49 -4.21 -29.92
N ASP A 234 -8.76 -4.78 -31.08
CA ASP A 234 -8.24 -6.08 -31.52
C ASP A 234 -6.70 -6.10 -31.51
N ALA A 235 -6.07 -5.10 -32.12
CA ALA A 235 -4.62 -4.99 -32.17
C ALA A 235 -3.99 -4.80 -30.78
N LEU A 236 -4.66 -4.06 -29.88
CA LEU A 236 -4.21 -3.92 -28.49
C LEU A 236 -4.24 -5.25 -27.73
N GLN A 237 -5.30 -6.07 -27.94
CA GLN A 237 -5.41 -7.39 -27.33
C GLN A 237 -4.38 -8.39 -27.87
N ASP A 238 -4.06 -8.31 -29.16
CA ASP A 238 -3.05 -9.17 -29.78
C ASP A 238 -1.64 -8.83 -29.24
N ALA A 239 -1.35 -7.54 -29.07
CA ALA A 239 -0.04 -7.11 -28.56
C ALA A 239 0.11 -7.31 -27.04
N PHE A 240 -0.96 -7.10 -26.30
CA PHE A 240 -1.00 -7.10 -24.83
C PHE A 240 -2.22 -7.86 -24.32
N PRO A 241 -2.17 -9.18 -24.15
CA PRO A 241 -3.33 -9.99 -23.77
C PRO A 241 -3.97 -9.60 -22.43
N ALA A 242 -3.20 -9.03 -21.51
CA ALA A 242 -3.70 -8.55 -20.20
C ALA A 242 -4.05 -7.05 -20.19
N TYR A 243 -3.95 -6.36 -21.33
CA TYR A 243 -4.21 -4.93 -21.41
C TYR A 243 -5.64 -4.57 -21.01
N SER A 244 -5.73 -3.70 -20.01
CA SER A 244 -7.03 -3.21 -19.55
C SER A 244 -6.90 -1.81 -18.95
N LEU A 245 -7.83 -0.94 -19.36
CA LEU A 245 -8.02 0.39 -18.79
C LEU A 245 -9.40 0.42 -18.14
N ASP A 246 -9.46 0.77 -16.87
CA ASP A 246 -10.67 0.76 -16.06
C ASP A 246 -10.85 2.09 -15.32
N TYR A 247 -11.97 2.73 -15.53
CA TYR A 247 -12.45 3.86 -14.75
C TYR A 247 -13.75 3.44 -14.06
N GLN A 248 -13.83 3.68 -12.77
CA GLN A 248 -14.99 3.39 -11.94
C GLN A 248 -15.38 4.62 -11.14
N GLU A 249 -16.65 4.99 -11.21
CA GLU A 249 -17.25 5.99 -10.32
C GLU A 249 -18.05 5.27 -9.25
N LYS A 250 -17.75 5.56 -7.98
CA LYS A 250 -18.35 4.89 -6.81
C LYS A 250 -19.01 5.93 -5.91
N ASP A 251 -20.06 5.49 -5.24
CA ASP A 251 -20.73 6.22 -4.17
C ASP A 251 -20.35 5.59 -2.82
N ASP A 252 -20.39 6.37 -1.74
CA ASP A 252 -20.08 5.93 -0.37
C ASP A 252 -21.00 4.82 0.14
N SER A 253 -22.20 4.70 -0.46
CA SER A 253 -23.24 3.77 -0.03
C SER A 253 -23.24 2.42 -0.74
N SER A 254 -22.48 2.26 -1.82
CA SER A 254 -22.55 1.05 -2.65
C SER A 254 -21.18 0.42 -2.92
N HIS A 255 -21.11 -0.91 -2.82
CA HIS A 255 -19.92 -1.67 -3.23
C HIS A 255 -19.78 -1.75 -4.77
N ARG A 256 -20.79 -1.26 -5.52
CA ARG A 256 -20.79 -1.26 -6.98
C ARG A 256 -20.50 0.13 -7.51
N TRP A 257 -19.92 0.18 -8.71
CA TRP A 257 -19.77 1.44 -9.46
C TRP A 257 -21.14 1.93 -9.94
N ILE A 258 -21.35 3.24 -9.93
CA ILE A 258 -22.50 3.92 -10.54
C ILE A 258 -22.25 4.22 -12.02
N ASP A 259 -20.97 4.39 -12.40
CA ASP A 259 -20.54 4.57 -13.78
C ASP A 259 -19.19 3.88 -14.00
N ARG A 260 -18.94 3.37 -15.22
CA ARG A 260 -17.72 2.66 -15.56
C ARG A 260 -17.34 2.86 -17.01
N ILE A 261 -16.06 3.05 -17.29
CA ILE A 261 -15.46 2.98 -18.62
C ILE A 261 -14.41 1.87 -18.56
N TYR A 262 -14.68 0.79 -19.26
CA TYR A 262 -13.81 -0.37 -19.30
C TYR A 262 -13.49 -0.75 -20.76
N THR A 263 -12.36 -1.42 -20.98
CA THR A 263 -11.94 -1.93 -22.29
C THR A 263 -12.67 -3.23 -22.61
N ASP A 264 -13.85 -3.14 -23.21
CA ASP A 264 -14.75 -4.25 -23.56
C ASP A 264 -14.98 -4.43 -25.06
N GLY A 265 -14.25 -3.69 -25.89
CA GLY A 265 -14.40 -3.69 -27.35
C GLY A 265 -15.53 -2.78 -27.88
N SER A 266 -16.30 -2.10 -27.01
CA SER A 266 -17.33 -1.14 -27.45
C SER A 266 -16.73 0.18 -27.97
N TRP A 267 -15.45 0.39 -27.78
CA TRP A 267 -14.68 1.55 -28.22
C TRP A 267 -13.22 1.14 -28.50
N SER A 268 -12.41 2.08 -29.02
CA SER A 268 -11.02 1.80 -29.43
C SER A 268 -10.13 1.14 -28.36
N GLY A 269 -10.42 1.35 -27.07
CA GLY A 269 -9.62 0.82 -25.97
C GLY A 269 -8.27 1.51 -25.75
N ASN A 270 -7.86 2.44 -26.63
CA ASN A 270 -6.54 3.07 -26.56
C ASN A 270 -6.43 4.15 -25.46
N ALA A 271 -5.21 4.44 -25.05
CA ALA A 271 -4.93 5.37 -23.95
C ALA A 271 -5.35 6.82 -24.25
N PHE A 272 -5.29 7.26 -25.51
CA PHE A 272 -5.71 8.62 -25.88
C PHE A 272 -7.22 8.83 -25.74
N ASP A 273 -8.01 7.89 -26.23
CA ASP A 273 -9.47 7.97 -26.10
C ASP A 273 -9.92 7.72 -24.65
N PHE A 274 -9.23 6.84 -23.91
CA PHE A 274 -9.45 6.67 -22.48
C PHE A 274 -9.22 7.99 -21.73
N TYR A 275 -8.08 8.66 -21.96
CA TYR A 275 -7.81 9.97 -21.40
C TYR A 275 -8.97 10.94 -21.66
N ARG A 276 -9.42 11.07 -22.88
CA ARG A 276 -10.49 12.02 -23.27
C ARG A 276 -11.84 11.71 -22.60
N LYS A 277 -12.19 10.43 -22.50
CA LYS A 277 -13.43 9.97 -21.85
C LYS A 277 -13.37 10.19 -20.35
N VAL A 278 -12.30 9.75 -19.72
CA VAL A 278 -12.13 9.78 -18.26
C VAL A 278 -11.94 11.21 -17.75
N TYR A 279 -11.12 12.03 -18.40
CA TYR A 279 -10.92 13.42 -18.01
C TYR A 279 -12.23 14.19 -17.92
N ARG A 280 -13.13 14.02 -18.89
CA ARG A 280 -14.48 14.63 -18.86
C ARG A 280 -15.30 14.16 -17.65
N LYS A 281 -15.24 12.89 -17.31
CA LYS A 281 -15.95 12.34 -16.14
C LYS A 281 -15.35 12.86 -14.83
N LEU A 282 -14.04 12.91 -14.72
CA LEU A 282 -13.36 13.39 -13.52
C LEU A 282 -13.62 14.87 -13.22
N THR A 283 -13.85 15.67 -14.27
CA THR A 283 -14.00 17.13 -14.14
C THR A 283 -15.46 17.61 -14.20
N ALA A 284 -16.43 16.74 -14.50
CA ALA A 284 -17.83 17.13 -14.72
C ALA A 284 -18.47 17.80 -13.48
N ASP A 285 -18.15 17.33 -12.28
CA ASP A 285 -18.79 17.75 -11.02
C ASP A 285 -17.85 18.54 -10.10
N LEU A 286 -16.69 18.97 -10.64
CA LEU A 286 -15.72 19.72 -9.84
C LEU A 286 -16.29 21.07 -9.39
N LYS A 287 -16.58 21.17 -8.10
CA LYS A 287 -16.92 22.44 -7.44
C LYS A 287 -15.67 23.27 -7.26
N VAL A 288 -15.34 24.10 -8.22
CA VAL A 288 -14.15 24.95 -8.19
C VAL A 288 -14.54 26.37 -7.90
N SER A 289 -13.78 27.04 -7.02
CA SER A 289 -13.93 28.46 -6.77
C SER A 289 -13.71 29.25 -8.07
N PHE A 290 -14.61 30.17 -8.35
CA PHE A 290 -14.53 31.05 -9.51
C PHE A 290 -13.24 31.89 -9.43
N GLN A 291 -12.37 31.74 -10.42
CA GLN A 291 -11.16 32.55 -10.55
C GLN A 291 -11.19 33.41 -11.81
N LEU A 292 -10.89 34.68 -11.64
CA LEU A 292 -10.68 35.65 -12.72
C LEU A 292 -9.19 35.95 -12.83
N SER A 293 -8.63 35.83 -14.01
CA SER A 293 -7.32 36.43 -14.34
C SER A 293 -7.52 37.46 -15.43
N ASP A 294 -7.05 38.68 -15.20
CA ASP A 294 -7.17 39.80 -16.10
C ASP A 294 -8.58 40.11 -16.61
N GLY A 295 -9.60 39.85 -15.78
CA GLY A 295 -11.01 40.04 -16.13
C GLY A 295 -11.63 38.95 -17.04
N GLN A 296 -10.87 37.94 -17.41
CA GLN A 296 -11.35 36.80 -18.18
C GLN A 296 -11.52 35.56 -17.26
N ARG A 297 -12.59 34.81 -17.52
CA ARG A 297 -12.83 33.53 -16.86
C ARG A 297 -11.75 32.53 -17.26
N LEU A 298 -11.03 31.99 -16.28
CA LEU A 298 -10.18 30.84 -16.52
C LEU A 298 -11.05 29.58 -16.62
N ASP A 299 -11.09 28.96 -17.79
CA ASP A 299 -11.80 27.69 -18.00
C ASP A 299 -11.11 26.51 -17.34
N THR A 300 -9.86 26.67 -16.90
CA THR A 300 -9.07 25.65 -16.20
C THR A 300 -8.60 26.20 -14.84
N SER A 301 -9.00 25.50 -13.76
CA SER A 301 -8.54 25.78 -12.41
C SER A 301 -7.33 24.93 -12.03
N PRO A 302 -6.61 25.24 -10.94
CA PRO A 302 -5.56 24.37 -10.41
C PRO A 302 -6.02 22.93 -10.13
N ALA A 303 -7.28 22.72 -9.75
CA ALA A 303 -7.87 21.40 -9.60
C ALA A 303 -7.93 20.62 -10.93
N HIS A 304 -8.38 21.26 -11.99
CA HIS A 304 -8.39 20.67 -13.35
C HIS A 304 -6.98 20.29 -13.81
N GLU A 305 -5.99 21.15 -13.54
CA GLU A 305 -4.60 20.87 -13.88
C GLU A 305 -4.02 19.70 -13.07
N ALA A 306 -4.30 19.64 -11.76
CA ALA A 306 -3.84 18.54 -10.93
C ALA A 306 -4.40 17.18 -11.41
N ILE A 307 -5.70 17.12 -11.73
CA ILE A 307 -6.36 15.91 -12.25
C ILE A 307 -5.82 15.54 -13.61
N ARG A 308 -5.64 16.52 -14.52
CA ARG A 308 -5.08 16.29 -15.85
C ARG A 308 -3.69 15.70 -15.76
N GLU A 309 -2.82 16.30 -14.97
CA GLU A 309 -1.44 15.86 -14.78
C GLU A 309 -1.38 14.46 -14.14
N ALA A 310 -2.23 14.19 -13.14
CA ALA A 310 -2.32 12.87 -12.51
C ALA A 310 -2.74 11.79 -13.52
N LEU A 311 -3.74 12.08 -14.36
CA LEU A 311 -4.23 11.13 -15.38
C LEU A 311 -3.15 10.86 -16.45
N VAL A 312 -2.49 11.90 -16.95
CA VAL A 312 -1.39 11.74 -17.93
C VAL A 312 -0.24 10.97 -17.32
N ASN A 313 0.16 11.27 -16.09
CA ASN A 313 1.23 10.56 -15.40
C ASN A 313 0.88 9.07 -15.21
N THR A 314 -0.36 8.74 -14.87
CA THR A 314 -0.83 7.36 -14.74
C THR A 314 -0.63 6.58 -16.04
N LEU A 315 -0.97 7.16 -17.19
CA LEU A 315 -0.79 6.54 -18.50
C LEU A 315 0.69 6.49 -18.93
N ALA A 316 1.43 7.60 -18.73
CA ALA A 316 2.82 7.69 -19.15
C ALA A 316 3.79 6.84 -18.30
N HIS A 317 3.40 6.46 -17.09
CA HIS A 317 4.25 5.67 -16.19
C HIS A 317 3.81 4.21 -16.03
N ALA A 318 2.72 3.78 -16.66
CA ALA A 318 2.25 2.40 -16.61
C ALA A 318 3.21 1.42 -17.28
N ASP A 319 3.33 0.23 -16.72
CA ASP A 319 3.97 -0.92 -17.37
C ASP A 319 2.91 -1.70 -18.16
N PHE A 320 2.85 -1.47 -19.47
CA PHE A 320 1.86 -2.10 -20.35
C PHE A 320 2.15 -3.59 -20.63
N ASP A 321 3.32 -4.10 -20.24
CA ASP A 321 3.63 -5.53 -20.29
C ASP A 321 3.23 -6.27 -19.00
N SER A 322 2.67 -5.56 -18.01
CA SER A 322 2.17 -6.15 -16.75
C SER A 322 0.84 -6.86 -16.95
N GLU A 323 0.55 -7.85 -16.08
CA GLU A 323 -0.76 -8.49 -15.99
C GLU A 323 -1.80 -7.62 -15.26
N ASP A 324 -1.35 -6.58 -14.57
CA ASP A 324 -2.22 -5.65 -13.84
C ASP A 324 -2.80 -4.57 -14.77
N ASN A 325 -3.98 -4.08 -14.42
CA ASN A 325 -4.66 -3.03 -15.15
C ASN A 325 -4.35 -1.62 -14.60
N ILE A 326 -4.53 -0.61 -15.45
CA ILE A 326 -4.68 0.78 -15.02
C ILE A 326 -6.09 0.92 -14.44
N LEU A 327 -6.19 1.43 -13.21
CA LEU A 327 -7.46 1.69 -12.55
C LEU A 327 -7.54 3.13 -12.07
N ILE A 328 -8.65 3.79 -12.40
CA ILE A 328 -8.99 5.10 -11.89
C ILE A 328 -10.32 4.99 -11.17
N GLU A 329 -10.34 5.34 -9.89
CA GLU A 329 -11.56 5.37 -9.08
C GLU A 329 -11.91 6.82 -8.73
N LYS A 330 -13.15 7.22 -9.01
CA LYS A 330 -13.71 8.50 -8.58
C LYS A 330 -14.74 8.24 -7.47
N HIS A 331 -14.55 8.93 -6.36
CA HIS A 331 -15.47 8.99 -5.23
C HIS A 331 -15.92 10.43 -5.01
N PRO A 332 -16.94 10.69 -4.18
CA PRO A 332 -17.40 12.05 -3.89
C PRO A 332 -16.33 12.97 -3.33
N ASP A 333 -15.39 12.44 -2.55
CA ASP A 333 -14.38 13.17 -1.80
C ASP A 333 -12.94 12.88 -2.24
N PHE A 334 -12.70 11.87 -3.11
CA PHE A 334 -11.37 11.61 -3.62
C PHE A 334 -11.35 10.99 -5.02
N ILE A 335 -10.20 11.09 -5.67
CA ILE A 335 -9.87 10.41 -6.92
C ILE A 335 -8.60 9.61 -6.70
N GLY A 336 -8.68 8.31 -6.98
CA GLY A 336 -7.55 7.39 -6.94
C GLY A 336 -7.05 7.02 -8.33
N PHE A 337 -5.74 7.04 -8.52
CA PHE A 337 -5.04 6.64 -9.74
C PHE A 337 -4.09 5.51 -9.42
N ARG A 338 -4.24 4.38 -10.08
CA ARG A 338 -3.35 3.23 -9.95
C ARG A 338 -2.82 2.83 -11.31
N ASN A 339 -1.51 2.67 -11.41
CA ASN A 339 -0.88 2.12 -12.59
C ASN A 339 0.06 0.96 -12.24
N PRO A 340 0.17 -0.07 -13.08
CA PRO A 340 1.16 -1.10 -12.94
C PRO A 340 2.57 -0.54 -13.10
N GLY A 341 3.51 -1.13 -12.39
CA GLY A 341 4.91 -0.72 -12.32
C GLY A 341 5.24 0.16 -11.11
N LEU A 342 6.38 -0.10 -10.50
CA LEU A 342 6.92 0.73 -9.41
C LEU A 342 7.55 2.00 -9.95
N MET A 343 7.69 3.00 -9.10
CA MET A 343 8.37 4.24 -9.45
C MET A 343 9.85 4.00 -9.78
N ARG A 344 10.34 4.70 -10.80
CA ARG A 344 11.74 4.61 -11.25
C ARG A 344 12.71 5.45 -10.42
N ILE A 345 12.15 6.39 -9.64
CA ILE A 345 12.86 7.22 -8.65
C ILE A 345 12.15 7.08 -7.30
N PRO A 346 12.80 7.36 -6.17
CA PRO A 346 12.15 7.38 -4.86
C PRO A 346 10.96 8.36 -4.81
N VAL A 347 9.91 8.00 -4.08
CA VAL A 347 8.68 8.82 -3.94
C VAL A 347 9.01 10.22 -3.46
N GLN A 348 9.87 10.38 -2.46
CA GLN A 348 10.28 11.66 -1.89
C GLN A 348 10.99 12.55 -2.92
N GLU A 349 11.83 11.94 -3.77
CA GLU A 349 12.51 12.65 -4.85
C GLU A 349 11.52 13.13 -5.93
N ALA A 350 10.53 12.29 -6.26
CA ALA A 350 9.45 12.66 -7.17
C ALA A 350 8.60 13.82 -6.64
N ILE A 351 8.31 13.86 -5.33
CA ILE A 351 7.57 14.95 -4.68
C ILE A 351 8.40 16.23 -4.64
N ALA A 352 9.69 16.13 -4.34
CA ALA A 352 10.60 17.26 -4.34
C ALA A 352 10.81 17.87 -5.75
N GLY A 353 10.70 17.03 -6.78
CA GLY A 353 10.85 17.45 -8.19
C GLY A 353 12.30 17.61 -8.65
N GLY A 354 12.46 18.06 -9.89
CA GLY A 354 13.78 18.28 -10.50
C GLY A 354 14.39 17.06 -11.19
N ASN A 355 14.00 15.85 -10.79
CA ASN A 355 14.37 14.60 -11.45
C ASN A 355 13.12 13.86 -11.96
N SER A 356 13.25 13.21 -13.10
CA SER A 356 12.18 12.39 -13.67
C SER A 356 12.76 11.27 -14.52
N GLN A 357 12.23 10.06 -14.31
CA GLN A 357 12.54 8.89 -15.14
C GLN A 357 11.23 8.30 -15.67
N CYS A 358 10.67 8.93 -16.70
CA CYS A 358 9.44 8.46 -17.33
C CYS A 358 9.62 7.04 -17.88
N ARG A 359 8.62 6.16 -17.65
CA ARG A 359 8.62 4.79 -18.18
C ARG A 359 8.36 4.77 -19.67
N ASN A 360 7.41 5.57 -20.14
CA ASN A 360 6.98 5.65 -21.52
C ASN A 360 7.19 7.09 -22.05
N PRO A 361 8.45 7.47 -22.35
CA PRO A 361 8.77 8.84 -22.74
C PRO A 361 8.14 9.25 -24.08
N ALA A 362 7.87 8.32 -25.00
CA ALA A 362 7.17 8.64 -26.25
C ALA A 362 5.69 8.92 -26.02
N ILE A 363 5.01 8.15 -25.17
CA ILE A 363 3.62 8.43 -24.75
C ILE A 363 3.53 9.79 -24.06
N HIS A 364 4.42 10.06 -23.11
CA HIS A 364 4.48 11.36 -22.41
C HIS A 364 4.70 12.52 -23.41
N GLN A 365 5.62 12.35 -24.39
CA GLN A 365 5.89 13.37 -25.40
C GLN A 365 4.65 13.60 -26.31
N MET A 366 3.86 12.57 -26.60
CA MET A 366 2.62 12.74 -27.34
C MET A 366 1.61 13.60 -26.57
N PHE A 367 1.43 13.39 -25.26
CA PHE A 367 0.59 14.26 -24.42
C PHE A 367 1.14 15.68 -24.34
N LEU A 368 2.46 15.85 -24.21
CA LEU A 368 3.12 17.16 -24.23
C LEU A 368 2.87 17.90 -25.55
N ASN A 369 2.90 17.22 -26.67
CA ASN A 369 2.73 17.79 -27.99
C ASN A 369 1.34 18.45 -28.19
N ILE A 370 0.33 17.98 -27.51
CA ILE A 370 -1.03 18.50 -27.55
C ILE A 370 -1.39 19.36 -26.31
N GLY A 371 -0.37 19.77 -25.53
CA GLY A 371 -0.53 20.70 -24.40
C GLY A 371 -1.18 20.10 -23.14
N LEU A 372 -1.21 18.78 -23.01
CA LEU A 372 -1.83 18.09 -21.89
C LEU A 372 -0.85 17.75 -20.76
N SER A 373 0.43 17.84 -21.00
CA SER A 373 1.49 17.64 -19.98
C SER A 373 2.55 18.72 -20.07
N GLU A 374 3.43 18.77 -19.09
CA GLU A 374 4.54 19.71 -19.02
C GLU A 374 5.89 18.98 -19.10
N LYS A 375 6.99 19.75 -19.00
CA LYS A 375 8.33 19.17 -19.05
C LYS A 375 8.56 18.19 -17.90
N ALA A 376 9.34 17.16 -18.18
CA ALA A 376 9.68 16.12 -17.21
C ALA A 376 10.21 16.70 -15.88
N GLY A 377 9.74 16.17 -14.76
CA GLY A 377 10.19 16.51 -13.40
C GLY A 377 9.39 17.60 -12.69
N SER A 378 8.38 18.21 -13.33
CA SER A 378 7.50 19.21 -12.71
C SER A 378 6.11 18.70 -12.37
N GLY A 379 5.69 17.58 -12.92
CA GLY A 379 4.31 17.09 -12.82
C GLY A 379 3.85 16.79 -11.40
N ILE A 380 4.56 15.94 -10.67
CA ILE A 380 4.21 15.58 -9.27
C ILE A 380 4.24 16.82 -8.35
N PRO A 381 5.33 17.67 -8.32
CA PRO A 381 5.32 18.91 -7.55
C PRO A 381 4.15 19.81 -7.87
N LYS A 382 3.76 19.92 -9.15
CA LYS A 382 2.62 20.73 -9.58
C LYS A 382 1.29 20.20 -9.03
N ILE A 383 1.08 18.87 -9.04
CA ILE A 383 -0.10 18.25 -8.43
C ILE A 383 -0.18 18.65 -6.95
N TYR A 384 0.92 18.52 -6.19
CA TYR A 384 0.96 18.90 -4.77
C TYR A 384 0.70 20.40 -4.56
N SER A 385 1.30 21.25 -5.37
CA SER A 385 1.09 22.71 -5.31
C SER A 385 -0.36 23.10 -5.60
N ASN A 386 -0.95 22.50 -6.63
CA ASN A 386 -2.32 22.78 -7.04
C ASN A 386 -3.33 22.30 -5.99
N CYS A 387 -3.15 21.12 -5.39
CA CYS A 387 -3.99 20.66 -4.29
C CYS A 387 -3.89 21.60 -3.07
N ARG A 388 -2.68 22.05 -2.73
CA ARG A 388 -2.47 23.03 -1.66
C ARG A 388 -3.20 24.34 -1.93
N SER A 389 -3.17 24.85 -3.17
CA SER A 389 -3.87 26.08 -3.56
C SER A 389 -5.39 25.99 -3.44
N GLN A 390 -5.95 24.78 -3.47
CA GLN A 390 -7.36 24.48 -3.24
C GLN A 390 -7.68 24.19 -1.77
N ASN A 391 -6.71 24.26 -0.87
CA ASN A 391 -6.79 23.82 0.52
C ASN A 391 -7.20 22.35 0.64
N TRP A 392 -6.92 21.54 -0.37
CA TRP A 392 -7.14 20.10 -0.30
C TRP A 392 -6.06 19.44 0.56
N GLN A 393 -6.39 18.29 1.09
CA GLN A 393 -5.41 17.45 1.76
C GLN A 393 -4.26 17.13 0.79
N PRO A 394 -2.99 17.14 1.25
CA PRO A 394 -1.86 16.81 0.40
C PRO A 394 -2.03 15.44 -0.25
N PRO A 395 -1.74 15.31 -1.56
CA PRO A 395 -1.85 14.03 -2.26
C PRO A 395 -1.10 12.90 -1.56
N HIS A 396 -1.55 11.67 -1.74
CA HIS A 396 -0.87 10.50 -1.23
C HIS A 396 -0.31 9.69 -2.40
N LEU A 397 1.01 9.78 -2.62
CA LEU A 397 1.75 9.01 -3.62
C LEU A 397 2.52 7.91 -2.91
N TYR A 398 2.27 6.64 -3.28
CA TYR A 398 2.91 5.49 -2.65
C TYR A 398 3.02 4.29 -3.59
N GLU A 399 3.85 3.30 -3.21
CA GLU A 399 4.08 2.07 -3.95
C GLU A 399 3.56 0.86 -3.17
N LYS A 400 2.86 -0.05 -3.85
CA LYS A 400 2.57 -1.40 -3.36
C LYS A 400 3.58 -2.36 -3.98
N HIS A 401 4.69 -2.58 -3.29
CA HIS A 401 5.80 -3.38 -3.80
C HIS A 401 5.41 -4.83 -4.04
N GLU A 402 4.52 -5.38 -3.21
CA GLU A 402 4.03 -6.76 -3.29
C GLU A 402 3.27 -7.00 -4.59
N LEU A 403 2.60 -5.97 -5.09
CA LEU A 403 1.80 -6.00 -6.32
C LEU A 403 2.50 -5.32 -7.50
N GLY A 404 3.66 -4.69 -7.29
CA GLY A 404 4.35 -3.96 -8.34
C GLY A 404 3.56 -2.75 -8.87
N GLN A 405 2.82 -2.06 -8.02
CA GLN A 405 1.91 -0.97 -8.40
C GLN A 405 2.30 0.36 -7.78
N THR A 406 2.02 1.45 -8.50
CA THR A 406 2.10 2.83 -8.01
C THR A 406 0.70 3.41 -7.90
N LEU A 407 0.42 4.07 -6.77
CA LEU A 407 -0.86 4.69 -6.47
C LEU A 407 -0.70 6.18 -6.14
N LEU A 408 -1.62 6.98 -6.66
CA LEU A 408 -1.75 8.40 -6.34
C LEU A 408 -3.20 8.67 -5.94
N GLU A 409 -3.42 9.24 -4.75
CA GLU A 409 -4.73 9.64 -4.25
C GLU A 409 -4.80 11.17 -4.14
N LEU A 410 -5.83 11.76 -4.73
CA LEU A 410 -6.17 13.16 -4.60
C LEU A 410 -7.44 13.27 -3.75
N ARG A 411 -7.30 13.76 -2.50
CA ARG A 411 -8.43 13.98 -1.60
C ARG A 411 -8.92 15.40 -1.71
N MET A 412 -10.16 15.56 -2.15
CA MET A 412 -10.82 16.86 -2.38
C MET A 412 -11.45 17.41 -1.10
N VAL A 413 -10.90 17.02 0.05
CA VAL A 413 -11.35 17.47 1.37
C VAL A 413 -10.67 18.80 1.71
N ASN A 414 -11.46 19.84 1.93
CA ASN A 414 -10.96 21.12 2.39
C ASN A 414 -10.58 21.05 3.87
N ILE A 415 -9.28 20.96 4.17
CA ILE A 415 -8.74 20.84 5.54
C ILE A 415 -8.96 22.08 6.41
N LEU A 416 -9.34 23.20 5.81
CA LEU A 416 -9.64 24.46 6.51
C LEU A 416 -11.15 24.69 6.66
N SER A 417 -12.01 23.72 6.29
CA SER A 417 -13.45 23.93 6.37
C SER A 417 -13.94 23.98 7.81
N PRO A 418 -14.90 24.89 8.14
CA PRO A 418 -15.52 24.93 9.45
C PRO A 418 -16.22 23.61 9.83
N GLU A 419 -16.79 22.92 8.83
CA GLU A 419 -17.49 21.66 8.99
C GLU A 419 -16.54 20.56 9.50
N LEU A 420 -15.37 20.41 8.86
CA LEU A 420 -14.34 19.46 9.31
C LEU A 420 -13.84 19.81 10.72
N HIS A 421 -13.67 21.11 10.99
CA HIS A 421 -13.22 21.56 12.30
C HIS A 421 -14.25 21.24 13.40
N GLN A 422 -15.54 21.44 13.12
CA GLN A 422 -16.62 21.07 14.03
C GLN A 422 -16.66 19.56 14.23
N GLN A 423 -16.56 18.77 13.16
CA GLN A 423 -16.51 17.31 13.24
C GLN A 423 -15.35 16.81 14.12
N LEU A 424 -14.17 17.42 14.03
CA LEU A 424 -13.03 17.09 14.88
C LEU A 424 -13.29 17.40 16.36
N VAL A 425 -13.97 18.52 16.64
CA VAL A 425 -14.37 18.88 18.01
C VAL A 425 -15.45 17.93 18.53
N ASP A 426 -16.41 17.55 17.71
CA ASP A 426 -17.46 16.62 18.08
C ASP A 426 -16.90 15.22 18.40
N LEU A 427 -15.91 14.75 17.62
CA LEU A 427 -15.26 13.46 17.82
C LEU A 427 -14.27 13.45 19.00
N PHE A 428 -13.46 14.48 19.13
CA PHE A 428 -12.32 14.48 20.07
C PHE A 428 -12.47 15.42 21.27
N GLY A 429 -13.59 16.16 21.33
CA GLY A 429 -13.86 17.14 22.38
C GLY A 429 -13.04 18.42 22.26
N GLU A 430 -13.29 19.37 23.16
CA GLU A 430 -12.58 20.67 23.18
C GLU A 430 -11.07 20.54 23.41
N ASN A 431 -10.62 19.44 24.00
CA ASN A 431 -9.20 19.15 24.23
C ASN A 431 -8.40 19.01 22.93
N TYR A 432 -9.06 18.68 21.81
CA TYR A 432 -8.45 18.65 20.49
C TYR A 432 -7.72 19.96 20.15
N LYS A 433 -8.31 21.12 20.52
CA LYS A 433 -7.74 22.46 20.23
C LYS A 433 -6.42 22.73 20.97
N GLN A 434 -6.16 22.01 22.05
CA GLN A 434 -4.96 22.15 22.89
C GLN A 434 -3.81 21.23 22.45
N LEU A 435 -4.08 20.30 21.52
CA LEU A 435 -3.06 19.41 20.99
C LEU A 435 -2.04 20.16 20.11
N SER A 436 -0.80 19.64 20.05
CA SER A 436 0.22 20.16 19.16
C SER A 436 -0.24 20.07 17.69
N GLU A 437 0.38 20.89 16.82
CA GLU A 437 0.05 20.91 15.39
C GLU A 437 0.21 19.51 14.77
N LEU A 438 1.30 18.80 15.09
CA LEU A 438 1.54 17.43 14.63
C LEU A 438 0.39 16.48 15.02
N LYS A 439 -0.02 16.49 16.30
CA LYS A 439 -1.12 15.63 16.77
C LYS A 439 -2.45 15.98 16.10
N ARG A 440 -2.72 17.27 15.88
CA ARG A 440 -3.90 17.70 15.14
C ARG A 440 -3.88 17.23 13.69
N THR A 441 -2.73 17.33 13.02
CA THR A 441 -2.55 16.81 11.65
C THR A 441 -2.81 15.31 11.60
N ILE A 442 -2.31 14.54 12.57
CA ILE A 442 -2.56 13.10 12.66
C ILE A 442 -4.06 12.81 12.82
N LEU A 443 -4.78 13.54 13.69
CA LEU A 443 -6.21 13.31 13.91
C LEU A 443 -7.07 13.77 12.72
N VAL A 444 -6.69 14.85 12.03
CA VAL A 444 -7.30 15.23 10.74
C VAL A 444 -7.17 14.09 9.74
N THR A 445 -5.96 13.51 9.61
CA THR A 445 -5.73 12.37 8.72
C THR A 445 -6.60 11.16 9.11
N ALA A 446 -6.74 10.88 10.40
CA ALA A 446 -7.56 9.78 10.88
C ALA A 446 -9.06 9.94 10.55
N VAL A 447 -9.55 11.17 10.48
CA VAL A 447 -10.96 11.48 10.13
C VAL A 447 -11.17 11.47 8.62
N THR A 448 -10.16 11.83 7.84
CA THR A 448 -10.26 11.92 6.38
C THR A 448 -9.81 10.66 5.65
N GLU A 449 -9.08 9.77 6.33
CA GLU A 449 -8.60 8.48 5.79
C GLU A 449 -9.02 7.36 6.75
N SER A 450 -9.53 6.24 6.23
CA SER A 450 -9.96 5.10 7.07
C SER A 450 -8.80 4.53 7.89
N TRP A 451 -7.61 4.54 7.31
CA TRP A 451 -6.37 4.14 7.98
C TRP A 451 -5.19 4.81 7.29
N PHE A 452 -4.10 4.95 8.02
CA PHE A 452 -2.84 5.49 7.52
C PHE A 452 -1.67 4.83 8.24
N ASN A 453 -0.48 4.94 7.69
CA ASN A 453 0.75 4.46 8.29
C ASN A 453 1.67 5.62 8.71
N HIS A 454 2.76 5.27 9.37
CA HIS A 454 3.77 6.24 9.80
C HIS A 454 4.33 7.08 8.63
N GLU A 455 4.61 6.44 7.48
CA GLU A 455 5.16 7.11 6.29
C GLU A 455 4.20 8.19 5.75
N ARG A 456 2.87 7.95 5.83
CA ARG A 456 1.86 8.94 5.45
C ARG A 456 1.98 10.22 6.28
N ILE A 457 2.10 10.10 7.59
CA ILE A 457 2.24 11.28 8.46
C ILE A 457 3.57 12.00 8.19
N CYS A 458 4.68 11.28 8.02
CA CYS A 458 5.95 11.88 7.62
C CYS A 458 5.86 12.64 6.28
N SER A 459 4.97 12.24 5.36
CA SER A 459 4.74 12.98 4.11
C SER A 459 3.90 14.25 4.27
N LEU A 460 3.17 14.38 5.38
CA LEU A 460 2.29 15.52 5.69
C LEU A 460 2.95 16.61 6.55
N THR A 461 4.06 16.29 7.21
CA THR A 461 4.75 17.18 8.15
C THR A 461 6.24 17.29 7.84
N SER A 462 6.86 18.36 8.30
CA SER A 462 8.31 18.53 8.30
C SER A 462 8.97 18.07 9.59
N GLU A 463 8.19 17.52 10.53
CA GLU A 463 8.70 17.06 11.81
C GLU A 463 9.62 15.84 11.64
N HIS A 464 10.54 15.69 12.57
CA HIS A 464 11.45 14.56 12.54
C HIS A 464 10.70 13.23 12.75
N THR A 465 11.11 12.19 12.05
CA THR A 465 10.52 10.84 12.10
C THR A 465 10.27 10.33 13.52
N ARG A 466 11.20 10.60 14.45
CA ARG A 466 11.07 10.23 15.88
C ARG A 466 9.88 10.94 16.55
N GLU A 467 9.68 12.23 16.27
CA GLU A 467 8.58 13.01 16.84
C GLU A 467 7.24 12.47 16.35
N VAL A 468 7.17 12.08 15.06
CA VAL A 468 5.99 11.44 14.49
C VAL A 468 5.67 10.12 15.21
N THR A 469 6.68 9.26 15.42
CA THR A 469 6.51 7.99 16.16
C THR A 469 6.01 8.22 17.58
N LEU A 470 6.60 9.18 18.30
CA LEU A 470 6.19 9.52 19.66
C LEU A 470 4.76 10.06 19.70
N ALA A 471 4.40 10.95 18.78
CA ALA A 471 3.05 11.51 18.70
C ALA A 471 2.00 10.42 18.43
N LEU A 472 2.28 9.50 17.51
CA LEU A 472 1.42 8.35 17.21
C LEU A 472 1.26 7.42 18.42
N SER A 473 2.35 7.09 19.10
CA SER A 473 2.32 6.26 20.31
C SER A 473 1.50 6.93 21.43
N GLN A 474 1.67 8.23 21.64
CA GLN A 474 0.91 8.99 22.63
C GLN A 474 -0.58 9.04 22.30
N LEU A 475 -0.97 9.23 21.03
CA LEU A 475 -2.37 9.23 20.61
C LEU A 475 -3.03 7.85 20.75
N VAL A 476 -2.29 6.77 20.50
CA VAL A 476 -2.77 5.40 20.76
C VAL A 476 -2.94 5.16 22.26
N SER A 477 -1.94 5.50 23.08
CA SER A 477 -2.01 5.34 24.54
C SER A 477 -3.11 6.18 25.18
N ALA A 478 -3.43 7.34 24.58
CA ALA A 478 -4.49 8.22 25.03
C ALA A 478 -5.88 7.81 24.49
N GLY A 479 -6.02 6.71 23.75
CA GLY A 479 -7.29 6.22 23.23
C GLY A 479 -7.87 6.97 22.03
N TYR A 480 -7.14 7.95 21.46
CA TYR A 480 -7.57 8.65 20.26
C TYR A 480 -7.44 7.80 18.99
N LEU A 481 -6.51 6.87 18.96
CA LEU A 481 -6.26 5.99 17.83
C LEU A 481 -6.12 4.54 18.27
N ASN A 482 -6.48 3.64 17.37
CA ASN A 482 -6.10 2.24 17.43
C ASN A 482 -4.94 1.99 16.44
N SER A 483 -4.22 0.89 16.65
CA SER A 483 -3.19 0.46 15.70
C SER A 483 -3.29 -1.04 15.43
N ALA A 484 -2.99 -1.44 14.20
CA ALA A 484 -2.95 -2.83 13.75
C ALA A 484 -1.66 -3.09 12.97
N GLY A 485 -1.20 -4.34 12.96
CA GLY A 485 0.07 -4.70 12.32
C GLY A 485 1.30 -4.43 13.20
N LYS A 486 2.49 -4.66 12.63
CA LYS A 486 3.77 -4.50 13.31
C LYS A 486 4.77 -3.78 12.41
N HIS A 487 5.77 -3.17 13.01
CA HIS A 487 6.89 -2.52 12.34
C HIS A 487 6.44 -1.53 11.26
N LYS A 488 7.09 -1.48 10.11
CA LYS A 488 6.75 -0.59 8.98
C LYS A 488 5.35 -0.84 8.41
N GLY A 489 4.79 -2.04 8.59
CA GLY A 489 3.42 -2.37 8.22
C GLY A 489 2.36 -1.95 9.23
N LYS A 490 2.74 -1.27 10.32
CA LYS A 490 1.80 -0.78 11.34
C LYS A 490 0.92 0.33 10.77
N ILE A 491 -0.38 0.15 10.90
CA ILE A 491 -1.39 1.12 10.46
C ILE A 491 -2.13 1.67 11.68
N TYR A 492 -2.64 2.88 11.53
CA TYR A 492 -3.35 3.62 12.56
C TYR A 492 -4.74 3.98 12.04
N HIS A 493 -5.75 3.91 12.89
CA HIS A 493 -7.14 4.15 12.51
C HIS A 493 -7.99 4.56 13.73
N LEU A 494 -9.18 5.11 13.47
CA LEU A 494 -10.16 5.35 14.51
C LEU A 494 -10.84 4.04 14.97
N LYS A 495 -11.40 4.02 16.17
CA LYS A 495 -12.19 2.88 16.66
C LYS A 495 -13.38 2.62 15.73
N GLY A 496 -13.69 1.36 15.46
CA GLY A 496 -14.82 0.97 14.59
C GLY A 496 -14.51 1.01 13.08
N ILE A 497 -13.33 1.44 12.67
CA ILE A 497 -12.90 1.39 11.26
C ILE A 497 -12.36 -0.02 10.96
N GLU A 498 -12.89 -0.63 9.90
CA GLU A 498 -12.32 -1.86 9.34
C GLU A 498 -11.02 -1.55 8.62
N VAL A 499 -9.97 -2.27 8.97
CA VAL A 499 -8.64 -2.09 8.38
C VAL A 499 -8.22 -3.35 7.65
N PRO A 500 -7.43 -3.24 6.55
CA PRO A 500 -6.88 -4.40 5.89
C PRO A 500 -5.95 -5.15 6.85
N THR A 501 -6.19 -6.43 7.00
CA THR A 501 -5.29 -7.34 7.71
C THR A 501 -4.59 -8.24 6.71
N PRO A 502 -3.38 -8.75 7.00
CA PRO A 502 -2.67 -9.67 6.11
C PRO A 502 -3.51 -10.87 5.68
N ASP A 503 -4.43 -11.34 6.53
CA ASP A 503 -5.32 -12.45 6.26
C ASP A 503 -6.50 -12.07 5.33
N ASN A 504 -6.89 -10.79 5.27
CA ASN A 504 -7.95 -10.27 4.41
C ASN A 504 -7.44 -9.81 3.03
N ASP A 505 -6.13 -9.50 2.91
CA ASP A 505 -5.51 -9.04 1.66
C ASP A 505 -5.15 -10.17 0.69
N ALA A 506 -5.26 -11.43 1.11
CA ALA A 506 -5.00 -12.57 0.23
C ALA A 506 -6.11 -12.68 -0.84
N GLY A 507 -6.09 -11.80 -1.84
CA GLY A 507 -6.91 -11.87 -3.04
C GLY A 507 -7.91 -10.74 -3.27
N LYS A 508 -7.97 -9.71 -2.42
CA LYS A 508 -8.76 -8.50 -2.68
C LYS A 508 -7.82 -7.31 -2.82
N SER A 509 -7.68 -6.83 -4.04
CA SER A 509 -7.05 -5.54 -4.32
C SER A 509 -7.91 -4.42 -3.72
N ILE A 510 -7.75 -4.11 -2.45
CA ILE A 510 -8.17 -2.80 -1.95
C ILE A 510 -7.24 -1.81 -2.64
N SER A 511 -7.75 -1.17 -3.68
CA SER A 511 -6.92 -0.32 -4.53
C SER A 511 -6.46 0.91 -3.78
N PHE A 512 -7.36 1.55 -3.03
CA PHE A 512 -7.12 2.85 -2.40
C PHE A 512 -7.57 2.84 -0.94
N VAL A 513 -7.05 3.79 -0.15
CA VAL A 513 -7.49 4.04 1.22
C VAL A 513 -8.81 4.81 1.16
N ALA A 514 -9.90 4.16 1.51
CA ALA A 514 -11.22 4.81 1.54
C ALA A 514 -11.30 5.89 2.62
N SER A 515 -12.24 6.82 2.47
CA SER A 515 -12.62 7.74 3.55
C SER A 515 -13.57 7.04 4.53
N PRO A 516 -13.50 7.32 5.85
CA PRO A 516 -14.43 6.76 6.83
C PRO A 516 -15.86 7.24 6.55
N SER A 517 -16.83 6.32 6.61
CA SER A 517 -18.23 6.71 6.51
C SER A 517 -18.70 7.44 7.80
N ALA A 518 -19.75 8.25 7.68
CA ALA A 518 -20.34 8.93 8.84
C ALA A 518 -20.78 7.94 9.95
N ALA A 519 -21.29 6.77 9.55
CA ALA A 519 -21.65 5.70 10.49
C ALA A 519 -20.43 5.12 11.21
N GLN A 520 -19.29 4.97 10.54
CA GLN A 520 -18.05 4.51 11.17
C GLN A 520 -17.48 5.55 12.13
N LEU A 521 -17.53 6.83 11.77
CA LEU A 521 -17.08 7.92 12.64
C LEU A 521 -17.97 8.06 13.89
N SER A 522 -19.28 7.78 13.80
CA SER A 522 -20.18 7.82 14.94
C SER A 522 -19.93 6.72 15.98
N LEU A 523 -19.19 5.68 15.65
CA LEU A 523 -18.78 4.61 16.58
C LEU A 523 -17.55 4.98 17.42
N PHE A 524 -16.91 6.12 17.13
CA PHE A 524 -15.77 6.61 17.89
C PHE A 524 -16.26 7.30 19.18
N GLU A 525 -15.95 6.72 20.31
CA GLU A 525 -16.11 7.32 21.63
C GLU A 525 -14.73 7.43 22.27
N PRO A 526 -14.14 8.64 22.37
CA PRO A 526 -12.86 8.81 23.04
C PRO A 526 -13.04 8.55 24.54
N GLU A 527 -12.21 7.71 25.12
CA GLU A 527 -12.17 7.59 26.57
C GLU A 527 -11.76 8.93 27.19
N PRO A 528 -12.40 9.37 28.29
CA PRO A 528 -12.03 10.61 28.95
C PRO A 528 -10.64 10.48 29.56
N THR A 529 -9.64 10.91 28.81
CA THR A 529 -8.25 10.87 29.26
C THR A 529 -7.87 12.16 29.95
N THR A 530 -7.35 12.06 31.14
CA THR A 530 -6.55 13.10 31.76
C THR A 530 -5.39 13.45 30.82
N LEU A 531 -5.34 14.70 30.38
CA LEU A 531 -4.26 15.24 29.57
C LEU A 531 -2.91 14.82 30.18
N VAL A 532 -2.15 14.03 29.41
CA VAL A 532 -0.71 13.89 29.71
C VAL A 532 -0.09 15.22 29.29
N PRO A 533 0.48 15.99 30.20
CA PRO A 533 1.15 17.24 29.84
C PRO A 533 2.28 16.95 28.85
N ASP A 534 2.49 17.83 27.90
CA ASP A 534 3.69 17.81 27.07
C ASP A 534 4.93 17.77 28.01
N LEU A 535 5.53 16.60 28.13
CA LEU A 535 6.80 16.47 28.84
C LEU A 535 7.87 17.21 28.02
N LYS A 536 8.17 18.41 28.47
CA LYS A 536 9.42 19.08 28.11
C LYS A 536 10.57 18.16 28.50
N ASN A 537 11.54 18.04 27.62
CA ASN A 537 12.79 17.31 27.80
C ASN A 537 13.43 17.64 29.15
N ASP A 538 13.16 16.83 30.14
CA ASP A 538 14.00 16.70 31.34
C ASP A 538 13.84 15.26 31.78
N ALA A 539 14.85 14.46 31.47
CA ALA A 539 15.00 13.13 32.02
C ALA A 539 15.43 13.25 33.47
N PRO A 540 14.75 12.59 34.41
CA PRO A 540 15.40 12.11 35.59
C PRO A 540 15.50 10.59 35.60
N ASP A 541 16.70 10.11 35.81
CA ASP A 541 16.98 8.76 36.29
C ASP A 541 16.08 8.39 37.48
N LEU A 542 15.28 7.37 37.32
CA LEU A 542 14.76 6.58 38.43
C LEU A 542 14.27 5.22 37.92
N VAL A 543 15.11 4.23 38.07
CA VAL A 543 14.74 2.82 38.13
C VAL A 543 14.23 2.53 39.53
N PRO A 544 13.11 1.88 39.74
CA PRO A 544 12.93 0.99 40.86
C PRO A 544 12.75 -0.46 40.41
N ASP A 545 13.63 -1.30 40.95
CA ASP A 545 13.42 -2.73 41.08
C ASP A 545 12.02 -3.07 41.59
N LEU A 546 11.30 -3.89 40.84
CA LEU A 546 10.18 -4.68 41.38
C LEU A 546 10.32 -6.14 40.94
N LYS A 547 10.83 -6.92 41.86
CA LYS A 547 10.70 -8.38 41.90
C LYS A 547 9.24 -8.76 42.27
N HIS A 548 8.79 -9.79 41.57
CA HIS A 548 7.77 -10.75 41.96
C HIS A 548 6.41 -10.22 42.45
N ASP A 549 5.37 -10.47 41.67
CA ASP A 549 4.31 -11.41 42.04
C ASP A 549 3.32 -11.55 40.87
N VAL A 550 3.05 -12.79 40.48
CA VAL A 550 2.03 -13.17 39.55
C VAL A 550 0.70 -13.26 40.30
N PRO A 551 -0.31 -12.49 39.99
CA PRO A 551 -1.68 -12.79 40.35
C PRO A 551 -2.45 -13.45 39.20
N ASP A 552 -3.17 -14.48 39.56
CA ASP A 552 -4.15 -15.19 38.77
C ASP A 552 -5.04 -14.27 37.94
N LEU A 553 -5.04 -14.52 36.62
CA LEU A 553 -6.04 -14.02 35.72
C LEU A 553 -7.32 -14.85 35.86
N ASN A 554 -8.22 -14.35 36.69
CA ASN A 554 -9.64 -14.68 36.55
C ASN A 554 -10.47 -13.39 36.71
N ARG A 555 -11.30 -13.12 35.68
CA ARG A 555 -12.41 -12.14 35.56
C ARG A 555 -12.04 -10.75 35.03
N ASN A 556 -12.43 -10.47 33.78
CA ASN A 556 -13.69 -9.83 33.38
C ASN A 556 -13.66 -9.58 31.87
N ALA A 557 -14.52 -10.25 31.13
CA ALA A 557 -14.86 -9.87 29.77
C ALA A 557 -15.73 -8.61 29.81
N PRO A 558 -15.56 -7.66 28.88
CA PRO A 558 -16.45 -6.52 28.80
C PRO A 558 -17.82 -6.98 28.32
N GLU A 559 -18.85 -6.61 29.05
CA GLU A 559 -20.25 -6.75 28.70
C GLU A 559 -20.53 -5.92 27.42
N SER A 560 -20.78 -6.61 26.32
CA SER A 560 -21.46 -6.00 25.17
C SER A 560 -22.95 -5.91 25.53
N THR A 561 -23.43 -4.72 25.83
CA THR A 561 -24.85 -4.41 26.00
C THR A 561 -25.55 -4.39 24.64
N SER A 562 -25.85 -5.57 24.08
CA SER A 562 -27.03 -5.79 23.27
C SER A 562 -28.10 -6.33 24.24
N SER A 563 -29.30 -5.81 24.16
CA SER A 563 -30.45 -6.20 24.99
C SER A 563 -30.82 -7.66 24.71
N PHE A 564 -30.13 -8.61 25.35
CA PHE A 564 -30.53 -10.01 25.39
C PHE A 564 -31.77 -10.13 26.24
N THR A 565 -32.79 -10.81 25.71
CA THR A 565 -33.97 -11.18 26.50
C THR A 565 -33.55 -12.19 27.58
N ALA A 566 -34.36 -12.33 28.63
CA ALA A 566 -34.07 -13.31 29.69
C ALA A 566 -33.98 -14.76 29.14
N GLU A 567 -34.74 -15.04 28.08
CA GLU A 567 -34.71 -16.32 27.35
C GLU A 567 -33.38 -16.56 26.61
N ASP A 568 -32.81 -15.52 26.01
CA ASP A 568 -31.50 -15.59 25.34
C ASP A 568 -30.37 -15.88 26.36
N GLN A 569 -30.41 -15.26 27.53
CA GLN A 569 -29.43 -15.48 28.61
C GLN A 569 -29.49 -16.92 29.14
N GLN A 570 -30.69 -17.48 29.27
CA GLN A 570 -30.87 -18.86 29.69
C GLN A 570 -30.30 -19.86 28.63
N LEU A 571 -30.62 -19.66 27.35
CA LEU A 571 -30.14 -20.46 26.25
C LEU A 571 -28.60 -20.44 26.19
N TRP A 572 -27.96 -19.25 26.31
CA TRP A 572 -26.51 -19.13 26.34
C TRP A 572 -25.87 -19.86 27.54
N GLY A 573 -26.53 -19.86 28.70
CA GLY A 573 -26.11 -20.64 29.87
C GLY A 573 -26.08 -22.15 29.60
N GLU A 574 -27.11 -22.66 28.95
CA GLU A 574 -27.25 -24.07 28.58
C GLU A 574 -26.21 -24.48 27.51
N LEU A 575 -26.00 -23.66 26.48
CA LEU A 575 -25.00 -23.89 25.45
C LEU A 575 -23.56 -23.93 26.02
N ARG A 576 -23.23 -23.03 26.95
CA ARG A 576 -21.95 -23.04 27.66
C ARG A 576 -21.74 -24.30 28.50
N ALA A 577 -22.78 -24.82 29.14
CA ALA A 577 -22.73 -26.08 29.87
C ALA A 577 -22.44 -27.30 28.96
N ILE A 578 -23.03 -27.30 27.75
CA ILE A 578 -22.78 -28.32 26.74
C ILE A 578 -21.33 -28.25 26.20
N ALA A 579 -20.78 -27.06 26.04
CA ALA A 579 -19.44 -26.85 25.55
C ALA A 579 -18.32 -27.08 26.58
N GLN A 580 -18.65 -27.12 27.86
CA GLN A 580 -17.69 -27.24 28.97
C GLN A 580 -16.70 -28.44 28.87
N PRO A 581 -17.07 -29.61 28.39
CA PRO A 581 -16.14 -30.72 28.23
C PRO A 581 -14.96 -30.41 27.24
N VAL A 582 -15.19 -29.59 26.25
CA VAL A 582 -14.13 -29.15 25.30
C VAL A 582 -13.18 -28.19 25.96
N LEU A 583 -13.71 -27.24 26.73
CA LEU A 583 -12.91 -26.22 27.42
C LEU A 583 -12.02 -26.80 28.52
N GLN A 584 -12.49 -27.81 29.24
CA GLN A 584 -11.77 -28.41 30.37
C GLN A 584 -10.66 -29.41 29.96
N GLN A 585 -10.63 -29.87 28.69
CA GLN A 585 -9.73 -30.93 28.23
C GLN A 585 -8.61 -30.44 27.30
N GLN A 586 -8.40 -29.14 27.17
CA GLN A 586 -7.26 -28.60 26.44
C GLN A 586 -5.94 -29.06 27.10
N GLY A 587 -5.30 -30.07 26.49
CA GLY A 587 -3.99 -30.57 26.92
C GLY A 587 -3.94 -32.09 27.31
N ARG A 588 -5.00 -32.85 27.30
CA ARG A 588 -5.02 -34.29 27.64
C ARG A 588 -5.05 -35.19 26.41
N LYS A 589 -4.53 -36.45 26.53
CA LYS A 589 -4.37 -37.41 25.45
C LYS A 589 -5.70 -37.97 24.83
N ASN A 590 -6.82 -37.83 25.52
CA ASN A 590 -8.15 -38.18 24.98
C ASN A 590 -8.85 -36.89 24.56
N LYS A 591 -8.87 -36.59 23.26
CA LYS A 591 -9.62 -35.46 22.70
C LYS A 591 -11.13 -35.76 22.75
N PRO A 592 -11.97 -34.83 23.25
CA PRO A 592 -13.42 -34.98 23.17
C PRO A 592 -13.85 -34.99 21.69
N ASP A 593 -14.96 -35.66 21.41
CA ASP A 593 -15.56 -35.64 20.07
C ASP A 593 -16.18 -34.28 19.77
N VAL A 594 -15.34 -33.36 19.30
CA VAL A 594 -15.71 -31.97 19.00
C VAL A 594 -16.82 -31.91 17.94
N LYS A 595 -16.84 -32.84 16.98
CA LYS A 595 -17.90 -32.89 15.96
C LYS A 595 -19.27 -33.17 16.60
N ASN A 596 -19.32 -34.11 17.52
CA ASN A 596 -20.58 -34.46 18.19
C ASN A 596 -21.07 -33.32 19.10
N ILE A 597 -20.15 -32.60 19.76
CA ILE A 597 -20.50 -31.46 20.58
C ILE A 597 -21.04 -30.31 19.72
N ILE A 598 -20.46 -30.04 18.55
CA ILE A 598 -20.98 -29.06 17.59
C ILE A 598 -22.41 -29.43 17.16
N LEU A 599 -22.67 -30.69 16.84
CA LEU A 599 -24.02 -31.15 16.48
C LEU A 599 -25.02 -30.89 17.61
N VAL A 600 -24.65 -31.25 18.85
CA VAL A 600 -25.51 -31.04 20.03
C VAL A 600 -25.76 -29.54 20.26
N LEU A 601 -24.76 -28.67 20.12
CA LEU A 601 -24.93 -27.23 20.25
C LEU A 601 -25.88 -26.66 19.19
N CYS A 602 -25.69 -27.03 17.93
CA CYS A 602 -26.57 -26.58 16.84
C CYS A 602 -27.98 -27.13 16.93
N ALA A 603 -28.14 -28.38 17.46
CA ALA A 603 -29.46 -28.97 17.69
C ALA A 603 -30.19 -28.32 18.85
N HIS A 604 -29.47 -27.94 19.92
CA HIS A 604 -30.06 -27.29 21.10
C HIS A 604 -30.45 -25.82 20.81
N ALA A 605 -29.70 -25.14 19.96
CA ALA A 605 -30.02 -23.79 19.53
C ALA A 605 -31.19 -23.69 18.53
N ALA A 606 -31.63 -24.83 17.95
CA ALA A 606 -32.72 -24.83 16.97
C ALA A 606 -34.06 -24.37 17.57
N PRO A 607 -34.86 -23.55 16.86
CA PRO A 607 -34.79 -23.21 15.44
C PRO A 607 -33.75 -22.12 15.07
N ASN A 608 -33.10 -21.47 16.06
CA ASN A 608 -32.10 -20.48 15.83
C ASN A 608 -30.78 -21.12 15.28
N CYS A 609 -30.02 -20.35 14.49
CA CYS A 609 -28.73 -20.77 13.96
C CYS A 609 -27.61 -20.21 14.82
N LEU A 610 -26.54 -20.98 15.05
CA LEU A 610 -25.33 -20.49 15.71
C LEU A 610 -24.34 -19.96 14.66
N ARG A 611 -23.87 -18.74 14.83
CA ARG A 611 -22.86 -18.14 13.96
C ARG A 611 -21.49 -18.77 14.23
N LEU A 612 -20.57 -18.57 13.30
CA LEU A 612 -19.18 -19.04 13.45
C LEU A 612 -18.51 -18.44 14.70
N SER A 613 -18.76 -17.14 14.98
CA SER A 613 -18.29 -16.44 16.18
C SER A 613 -18.79 -17.10 17.47
N ASP A 614 -20.06 -17.44 17.52
CA ASP A 614 -20.73 -17.99 18.68
C ASP A 614 -20.17 -19.40 19.01
N LEU A 615 -20.01 -20.22 17.98
CA LEU A 615 -19.40 -21.55 18.13
C LEU A 615 -17.92 -21.46 18.53
N ALA A 616 -17.18 -20.47 18.02
CA ALA A 616 -15.79 -20.27 18.37
C ALA A 616 -15.63 -19.83 19.84
N GLU A 617 -16.49 -18.95 20.33
CA GLU A 617 -16.55 -18.53 21.73
C GLU A 617 -16.92 -19.71 22.65
N LEU A 618 -18.01 -20.44 22.34
CA LEU A 618 -18.48 -21.56 23.14
C LEU A 618 -17.43 -22.69 23.27
N LEU A 619 -16.67 -22.94 22.21
CA LEU A 619 -15.68 -24.03 22.16
C LEU A 619 -14.26 -23.58 22.52
N GLY A 620 -14.03 -22.27 22.70
CA GLY A 620 -12.69 -21.71 22.96
C GLY A 620 -11.70 -21.99 21.82
N MET A 621 -12.19 -22.04 20.56
CA MET A 621 -11.40 -22.39 19.38
C MET A 621 -11.25 -21.21 18.44
N ASN A 622 -10.14 -21.17 17.72
CA ASN A 622 -9.96 -20.17 16.66
C ASN A 622 -11.00 -20.42 15.53
N THR A 623 -11.63 -19.36 15.04
CA THR A 623 -12.68 -19.38 14.01
C THR A 623 -12.26 -20.09 12.74
N GLU A 624 -11.03 -19.89 12.26
CA GLU A 624 -10.52 -20.52 11.04
C GLU A 624 -10.28 -22.02 11.24
N THR A 625 -9.71 -22.41 12.38
CA THR A 625 -9.54 -23.82 12.74
C THR A 625 -10.89 -24.54 12.83
N LEU A 626 -11.87 -23.91 13.46
CA LEU A 626 -13.22 -24.44 13.61
C LEU A 626 -13.90 -24.60 12.26
N ARG A 627 -13.84 -23.56 11.42
CA ARG A 627 -14.43 -23.57 10.08
C ARG A 627 -13.80 -24.64 9.20
N ARG A 628 -12.47 -24.68 9.11
CA ARG A 628 -11.73 -25.52 8.16
C ARG A 628 -11.74 -27.00 8.54
N HIS A 629 -11.58 -27.33 9.82
CA HIS A 629 -11.40 -28.71 10.27
C HIS A 629 -12.70 -29.41 10.73
N TYR A 630 -13.74 -28.61 11.05
CA TYR A 630 -14.99 -29.14 11.57
C TYR A 630 -16.21 -28.72 10.74
N LEU A 631 -16.54 -27.43 10.66
CA LEU A 631 -17.80 -26.99 10.08
C LEU A 631 -17.90 -27.22 8.57
N SER A 632 -16.87 -26.88 7.79
CA SER A 632 -16.91 -27.09 6.34
C SER A 632 -17.01 -28.59 5.95
N PRO A 633 -16.27 -29.50 6.57
CA PRO A 633 -16.48 -30.93 6.37
C PRO A 633 -17.89 -31.39 6.75
N MET A 634 -18.42 -30.95 7.91
CA MET A 634 -19.74 -31.37 8.39
C MET A 634 -20.88 -30.86 7.50
N VAL A 635 -20.75 -29.67 6.93
CA VAL A 635 -21.71 -29.15 5.93
C VAL A 635 -21.62 -29.96 4.64
N LYS A 636 -20.41 -30.30 4.19
CA LYS A 636 -20.20 -31.16 3.00
C LYS A 636 -20.74 -32.58 3.18
N GLU A 637 -20.65 -33.12 4.40
CA GLU A 637 -21.18 -34.43 4.80
C GLU A 637 -22.69 -34.37 5.13
N GLN A 638 -23.37 -33.24 4.97
CA GLN A 638 -24.78 -33.02 5.27
C GLN A 638 -25.15 -33.25 6.74
N GLN A 639 -24.21 -33.12 7.64
CA GLN A 639 -24.44 -33.20 9.09
C GLN A 639 -24.91 -31.86 9.66
N LEU A 640 -24.51 -30.77 9.01
CA LEU A 640 -24.94 -29.40 9.30
C LEU A 640 -25.43 -28.72 8.02
N TYR A 641 -26.31 -27.75 8.19
CA TYR A 641 -26.85 -26.94 7.12
C TYR A 641 -26.54 -25.48 7.38
N LEU A 642 -26.40 -24.72 6.30
CA LEU A 642 -26.22 -23.27 6.34
C LEU A 642 -27.57 -22.58 6.50
N ALA A 643 -27.66 -21.53 7.30
CA ALA A 643 -28.87 -20.73 7.44
C ALA A 643 -29.26 -20.05 6.12
N PHE A 644 -28.25 -19.62 5.33
CA PHE A 644 -28.42 -19.02 4.00
C PHE A 644 -27.64 -19.82 2.96
N PRO A 645 -28.20 -20.95 2.46
CA PRO A 645 -27.46 -21.85 1.55
C PRO A 645 -27.19 -21.22 0.18
N THR A 646 -28.05 -20.33 -0.32
CA THR A 646 -27.92 -19.62 -1.60
C THR A 646 -26.88 -18.50 -1.57
N VAL A 647 -26.56 -17.98 -0.37
CA VAL A 647 -25.58 -16.90 -0.15
C VAL A 647 -24.57 -17.35 0.91
N PRO A 648 -23.58 -18.17 0.57
CA PRO A 648 -22.62 -18.75 1.55
C PRO A 648 -21.85 -17.71 2.38
N ASN A 649 -21.71 -16.49 1.88
CA ASN A 649 -21.02 -15.37 2.54
C ASN A 649 -21.99 -14.35 3.15
N HIS A 650 -23.23 -14.75 3.48
CA HIS A 650 -24.17 -13.85 4.13
C HIS A 650 -23.63 -13.36 5.48
N PRO A 651 -23.75 -12.06 5.83
CA PRO A 651 -23.22 -11.51 7.10
C PRO A 651 -23.76 -12.22 8.34
N GLU A 652 -25.00 -12.70 8.27
CA GLU A 652 -25.66 -13.45 9.33
C GLU A 652 -25.64 -14.96 9.14
N GLN A 653 -24.67 -15.47 8.35
CA GLN A 653 -24.55 -16.89 8.12
C GLN A 653 -24.35 -17.65 9.42
N GLY A 654 -25.19 -18.66 9.63
CA GLY A 654 -25.15 -19.55 10.78
C GLY A 654 -25.20 -21.03 10.39
N TYR A 655 -25.03 -21.88 11.38
CA TYR A 655 -25.04 -23.35 11.24
C TYR A 655 -26.22 -23.92 12.05
N THR A 656 -26.91 -24.90 11.46
CA THR A 656 -28.05 -25.58 12.07
C THR A 656 -28.06 -27.06 11.69
N THR A 657 -28.71 -27.87 12.48
CA THR A 657 -28.99 -29.29 12.18
C THR A 657 -30.28 -29.51 11.39
N GLN A 658 -31.11 -28.46 11.24
CA GLN A 658 -32.38 -28.53 10.50
C GLN A 658 -32.18 -28.07 9.05
N ASN A 659 -32.67 -28.88 8.11
CA ASN A 659 -32.67 -28.55 6.69
C ASN A 659 -33.82 -27.55 6.40
N ASN A 660 -33.59 -26.25 6.67
CA ASN A 660 -34.58 -25.19 6.43
C ASN A 660 -34.49 -24.71 4.98
N THR A 661 -35.06 -25.44 4.05
CA THR A 661 -35.28 -24.99 2.64
C THR A 661 -36.44 -23.97 2.53
N LYS A 662 -36.81 -23.26 3.59
CA LYS A 662 -37.95 -22.33 3.63
C LYS A 662 -37.64 -20.98 4.28
N LEU A 663 -36.49 -20.39 3.97
CA LEU A 663 -36.26 -18.96 4.23
C LEU A 663 -35.54 -18.38 3.01
N ASP A 664 -36.30 -18.22 1.90
CA ASP A 664 -35.99 -17.33 0.80
C ASP A 664 -36.80 -16.03 0.95
#